data_cc097b719172fdc72a4ec8443e81e9e5
#
_entry.id   cc097b719172fdc72a4ec8443e81e9e5
#
_cell.length_a   1.000
_cell.length_b   1.000
_cell.length_c   1.000
_cell.angle_alpha   90.00
_cell.angle_beta   90.00
_cell.angle_gamma   90.00
#
_symmetry.space_group_name_H-M   'P 1'
#
loop_
_entity.id
_entity.type
_entity.pdbx_description
1 polymer ?
#
loop_
_entity_poly.entity_id
_entity_poly.type
_entity_poly.pdbx_seq_one_letter_code
_entity_poly.pdbx_strand_id
1 'polypeptide(L)'
;MKKNSNSKSGRDLQSLVEAIKSSDVVENRVELLDELGELDLTEKSEVASLIESLQTLWEDFTCLDISQCKLNKTILHVAAKYLPSDISASLGQFLGLGAKAAVWCKKHLQMTLMSTQDSPEEEHSSLFYQLLLDLLGYSASIFAALTRYPIAVDKGLMSIIENFILEELNLIKDCILAVKAISSFGSDVQKIALEVLDALIRLCKVYSHGINWDSYLKMEEERKVMESEEAESADHVNKIMKFTVEKLCELGILAANDGGNLVSLINLSWKGVVNLLQLGKGSLAVKLNVGDIILTLISLANGSLRCAAETWSSPLKEAVSAMEARRVFLPVKFYLINAVRIISQYPSEAFYVFKDIILSVIMISTFRIFLIKDEQLKFAGDAISEILEPTSFHMLNSFLNSAQVKSKQKFQILEWLFGDDTDLDNVPIGCNINEASSMSAIFSVSSGTMQGAKILFIGRVALFVNLLKNSPDIEDDARLGMARKLGWLLCICTDKDVYSSILVLELPTMSRTSQKQESDEPLFHFIINALKTFMIVTSSSQAWCEIESFLLENLFHPHFLCREIITELWCFISRHADGVVVDDMIEKFCSLMKDTEAPDVALNPDSLVRKMARFLCVLVTSGPNSMVDKVYKTVVGYNTSHYSSISYLALLMEGFPLNALSEKLRSEAKQQIVTQYFNFLGSFGGTLPREGGSAVYGAPVFALSAALQFRLISVSDAEMKTIKFLVAIIHKYRDCSDIKIKDKYRRLLSETLGIISNMKHLYTSNEMEEVILALQNLFISGPALSDGKLFQCKPNLSSFMAGLGEIELEDRVDNAVSSAVWELYRMLLRERHWALVHLAITAFGYFAARSSCNHLWRYVPEDAALSFDLATGKEADEERFMSDLKTFLDKESACPKIKPCPDTVNMFAMDGQMLKETLKKIKDVDLKLMVCDPMEVDNEKQPNRKRKFPNRVTKGVELLRDGMKVMGDALSEWKHNHFDSTDIRDKFLTHFSHLEDVVTQLVSLADSG
;
A
#
# COMPACT_ATOMS: atom_id res chain seq x y z
N MET A 1 16.46 89.08 -36.38
CA MET A 1 15.15 88.44 -36.46
C MET A 1 14.86 87.72 -35.19
N LYS A 2 14.09 88.25 -34.27
CA LYS A 2 13.64 87.70 -33.03
C LYS A 2 12.45 86.81 -33.32
N LYS A 3 12.50 85.51 -33.07
CA LYS A 3 11.35 84.66 -33.05
C LYS A 3 10.68 84.79 -31.70
N ASN A 4 9.47 85.36 -31.72
CA ASN A 4 8.60 85.35 -30.55
C ASN A 4 8.26 83.91 -30.17
N SER A 5 8.66 83.48 -29.00
CA SER A 5 8.11 82.38 -28.33
C SER A 5 6.83 82.83 -27.63
N ASN A 6 5.68 82.44 -28.20
CA ASN A 6 4.41 82.60 -27.51
C ASN A 6 4.47 81.70 -26.29
N SER A 7 4.61 82.25 -25.09
CA SER A 7 4.35 81.63 -23.80
C SER A 7 2.82 81.39 -23.73
N LYS A 8 2.34 80.17 -23.93
CA LYS A 8 1.02 79.78 -23.43
C LYS A 8 1.07 80.00 -21.90
N SER A 9 0.33 80.99 -21.45
CA SER A 9 0.04 81.21 -20.04
C SER A 9 -0.65 79.96 -19.47
N GLY A 10 0.11 79.01 -18.81
CA GLY A 10 -0.48 77.93 -18.09
C GLY A 10 -1.36 78.48 -16.98
N ARG A 11 -2.65 78.10 -16.97
CA ARG A 11 -3.53 78.36 -15.83
C ARG A 11 -2.95 77.63 -14.61
N ASP A 12 -2.96 78.32 -13.50
CA ASP A 12 -2.54 77.75 -12.19
C ASP A 12 -3.49 76.60 -11.73
N LEU A 13 -2.97 75.56 -11.05
CA LEU A 13 -3.75 74.46 -10.56
C LEU A 13 -5.06 74.82 -9.89
N GLN A 14 -5.04 75.81 -9.02
CA GLN A 14 -6.24 76.28 -8.31
C GLN A 14 -7.25 76.93 -9.30
N SER A 15 -6.80 77.69 -10.28
CA SER A 15 -7.63 78.29 -11.28
C SER A 15 -8.34 77.28 -12.19
N LEU A 16 -7.65 76.19 -12.55
CA LEU A 16 -8.24 75.08 -13.31
C LEU A 16 -9.26 74.26 -12.51
N VAL A 17 -8.94 73.94 -11.25
CA VAL A 17 -9.86 73.26 -10.34
C VAL A 17 -11.12 74.05 -10.09
N GLU A 18 -11.01 75.39 -9.92
CA GLU A 18 -12.15 76.24 -9.71
C GLU A 18 -12.99 76.40 -10.97
N ALA A 19 -12.36 76.43 -12.17
CA ALA A 19 -13.04 76.45 -13.47
C ALA A 19 -13.81 75.10 -13.68
N ILE A 20 -13.24 73.90 -13.28
CA ILE A 20 -13.94 72.64 -13.37
C ILE A 20 -15.14 72.59 -12.42
N LYS A 21 -15.01 73.07 -11.21
CA LYS A 21 -16.12 73.12 -10.24
C LYS A 21 -17.26 74.13 -10.68
N SER A 22 -16.94 75.19 -11.35
CA SER A 22 -17.89 76.16 -11.77
C SER A 22 -18.56 75.86 -13.12
N SER A 23 -18.08 74.88 -13.87
CA SER A 23 -18.64 74.49 -15.16
C SER A 23 -19.85 73.57 -14.97
N ASP A 24 -21.00 73.91 -15.55
CA ASP A 24 -22.20 73.06 -15.52
C ASP A 24 -22.25 72.10 -16.70
N VAL A 25 -21.32 72.22 -17.68
CA VAL A 25 -21.25 71.36 -18.85
C VAL A 25 -20.17 70.28 -18.66
N VAL A 26 -20.54 69.00 -18.75
CA VAL A 26 -19.62 67.87 -18.48
C VAL A 26 -18.49 67.80 -19.49
N GLU A 27 -18.76 68.10 -20.81
CA GLU A 27 -17.76 68.13 -21.87
C GLU A 27 -16.66 69.15 -21.56
N ASN A 28 -17.02 70.35 -21.11
CA ASN A 28 -16.06 71.35 -20.67
C ASN A 28 -15.25 70.93 -19.48
N ARG A 29 -15.88 70.19 -18.53
CA ARG A 29 -15.16 69.59 -17.36
C ARG A 29 -14.12 68.59 -17.80
N VAL A 30 -14.44 67.75 -18.80
CA VAL A 30 -13.50 66.75 -19.35
C VAL A 30 -12.33 67.45 -20.03
N GLU A 31 -12.57 68.46 -20.88
CA GLU A 31 -11.50 69.24 -21.51
C GLU A 31 -10.59 69.96 -20.52
N LEU A 32 -11.16 70.52 -19.46
CA LEU A 32 -10.40 71.18 -18.40
C LEU A 32 -9.59 70.14 -17.54
N LEU A 33 -10.11 68.92 -17.35
CA LEU A 33 -9.39 67.82 -16.69
C LEU A 33 -8.23 67.32 -17.57
N ASP A 34 -8.40 67.27 -18.89
CA ASP A 34 -7.32 66.95 -19.82
C ASP A 34 -6.22 68.03 -19.80
N GLU A 35 -6.60 69.35 -19.78
CA GLU A 35 -5.63 70.45 -19.57
C GLU A 35 -4.91 70.26 -18.19
N LEU A 36 -5.62 69.86 -17.13
CA LEU A 36 -5.07 69.60 -15.81
C LEU A 36 -4.09 68.39 -15.84
N GLY A 37 -4.41 67.44 -16.66
CA GLY A 37 -3.55 66.28 -16.94
C GLY A 37 -2.26 66.59 -17.69
N GLU A 38 -2.22 67.69 -18.47
CA GLU A 38 -1.02 68.16 -19.17
C GLU A 38 -0.02 68.87 -18.24
N LEU A 39 -0.44 69.24 -17.04
CA LEU A 39 0.46 69.88 -16.06
C LEU A 39 1.59 68.95 -15.64
N ASP A 40 2.81 69.50 -15.56
CA ASP A 40 3.96 68.73 -14.99
C ASP A 40 4.24 69.22 -13.56
N LEU A 41 3.47 68.73 -12.61
CA LEU A 41 3.64 69.04 -11.21
C LEU A 41 4.85 68.27 -10.64
N THR A 42 5.78 68.99 -10.06
CA THR A 42 7.00 68.44 -9.48
C THR A 42 6.99 68.50 -7.95
N GLU A 43 6.19 69.35 -7.36
CA GLU A 43 6.10 69.49 -5.90
C GLU A 43 5.08 68.52 -5.30
N LYS A 44 5.46 67.81 -4.24
CA LYS A 44 4.62 66.81 -3.55
C LYS A 44 3.32 67.41 -2.97
N SER A 45 3.38 68.65 -2.52
CA SER A 45 2.22 69.42 -2.00
C SER A 45 1.18 69.72 -3.08
N GLU A 46 1.64 70.03 -4.27
CA GLU A 46 0.77 70.29 -5.42
C GLU A 46 0.08 69.02 -5.92
N VAL A 47 0.81 67.91 -5.98
CA VAL A 47 0.25 66.57 -6.32
C VAL A 47 -0.81 66.16 -5.28
N ALA A 48 -0.53 66.35 -3.99
CA ALA A 48 -1.50 66.05 -2.94
C ALA A 48 -2.80 66.89 -3.09
N SER A 49 -2.68 68.18 -3.33
CA SER A 49 -3.83 69.10 -3.54
C SER A 49 -4.60 68.71 -4.81
N LEU A 50 -3.88 68.33 -5.87
CA LEU A 50 -4.53 67.85 -7.10
C LEU A 50 -5.38 66.62 -6.82
N ILE A 51 -4.82 65.56 -6.22
CA ILE A 51 -5.53 64.30 -5.98
C ILE A 51 -6.72 64.52 -5.02
N GLU A 52 -6.57 65.30 -3.98
CA GLU A 52 -7.68 65.71 -3.11
C GLU A 52 -8.80 66.40 -3.90
N SER A 53 -8.43 67.29 -4.82
CA SER A 53 -9.38 67.95 -5.72
C SER A 53 -10.07 66.97 -6.66
N LEU A 54 -9.30 66.02 -7.26
CA LEU A 54 -9.87 64.95 -8.08
C LEU A 54 -10.82 64.06 -7.29
N GLN A 55 -10.51 63.76 -6.05
CA GLN A 55 -11.39 62.97 -5.18
C GLN A 55 -12.72 63.73 -4.87
N THR A 56 -12.70 65.07 -4.77
CA THR A 56 -13.90 65.89 -4.59
C THR A 56 -14.70 66.01 -5.86
N LEU A 57 -14.05 66.01 -7.04
CA LEU A 57 -14.67 66.04 -8.34
C LEU A 57 -15.28 64.73 -8.80
N TRP A 58 -14.91 63.61 -8.14
CA TRP A 58 -15.50 62.31 -8.44
C TRP A 58 -17.00 62.34 -8.18
N GLU A 59 -17.77 62.14 -9.23
CA GLU A 59 -19.21 62.25 -9.12
C GLU A 59 -19.84 60.88 -8.75
N ASP A 60 -20.68 60.92 -7.71
CA ASP A 60 -21.37 59.74 -7.18
C ASP A 60 -22.86 59.79 -7.53
N PHE A 61 -23.13 59.49 -8.82
CA PHE A 61 -24.51 59.46 -9.34
C PHE A 61 -25.17 58.09 -9.12
N THR A 62 -26.50 58.12 -9.01
CA THR A 62 -27.32 56.91 -8.84
C THR A 62 -27.75 56.26 -10.17
N CYS A 63 -27.48 56.90 -11.31
CA CYS A 63 -27.77 56.40 -12.66
C CYS A 63 -26.51 56.32 -13.51
N LEU A 64 -26.52 55.43 -14.51
CA LEU A 64 -25.45 55.36 -15.50
C LEU A 64 -25.67 56.46 -16.57
N ASP A 65 -24.82 57.47 -16.59
CA ASP A 65 -24.76 58.50 -17.61
C ASP A 65 -23.43 58.44 -18.35
N ILE A 66 -23.43 58.47 -19.68
CA ILE A 66 -22.23 58.48 -20.53
C ILE A 66 -21.27 59.60 -20.15
N SER A 67 -21.79 60.80 -19.92
CA SER A 67 -20.99 61.95 -19.55
C SER A 67 -20.26 61.74 -18.21
N GLN A 68 -20.90 61.08 -17.23
CA GLN A 68 -20.32 60.76 -15.93
C GLN A 68 -19.22 59.73 -16.05
N CYS A 69 -19.45 58.66 -16.84
CA CYS A 69 -18.42 57.67 -17.09
C CYS A 69 -17.17 58.28 -17.74
N LYS A 70 -17.36 59.23 -18.69
CA LYS A 70 -16.25 59.97 -19.32
C LYS A 70 -15.49 60.82 -18.29
N LEU A 71 -16.21 61.59 -17.46
CA LEU A 71 -15.61 62.42 -16.43
C LEU A 71 -14.79 61.57 -15.44
N ASN A 72 -15.40 60.50 -14.88
CA ASN A 72 -14.73 59.63 -13.92
C ASN A 72 -13.53 58.89 -14.54
N LYS A 73 -13.61 58.50 -15.84
CA LYS A 73 -12.50 57.95 -16.60
C LYS A 73 -11.32 58.93 -16.72
N THR A 74 -11.59 60.21 -17.06
CA THR A 74 -10.56 61.25 -17.17
C THR A 74 -9.92 61.55 -15.81
N ILE A 75 -10.70 61.56 -14.71
CA ILE A 75 -10.17 61.69 -13.35
C ILE A 75 -9.16 60.60 -13.02
N LEU A 76 -9.49 59.30 -13.29
CA LEU A 76 -8.57 58.21 -13.08
C LEU A 76 -7.31 58.32 -13.94
N HIS A 77 -7.45 58.71 -15.21
CA HIS A 77 -6.32 58.88 -16.09
C HIS A 77 -5.36 59.97 -15.64
N VAL A 78 -5.87 61.10 -15.19
CA VAL A 78 -5.06 62.18 -14.63
C VAL A 78 -4.37 61.75 -13.36
N ALA A 79 -5.07 61.05 -12.44
CA ALA A 79 -4.46 60.54 -11.20
C ALA A 79 -3.38 59.49 -11.51
N ALA A 80 -3.61 58.58 -12.47
CA ALA A 80 -2.67 57.52 -12.83
C ALA A 80 -1.33 58.09 -13.36
N LYS A 81 -1.31 59.24 -14.04
CA LYS A 81 -0.09 59.91 -14.53
C LYS A 81 0.95 60.14 -13.42
N TYR A 82 0.50 60.46 -12.19
CA TYR A 82 1.39 60.81 -11.07
C TYR A 82 1.77 59.63 -10.20
N LEU A 83 1.22 58.42 -10.35
CA LEU A 83 1.58 57.23 -9.61
C LEU A 83 3.07 56.81 -9.75
N PRO A 84 3.75 56.98 -10.89
CA PRO A 84 5.18 56.70 -11.01
C PRO A 84 6.09 57.62 -10.19
N SER A 85 5.61 58.81 -9.80
CA SER A 85 6.36 59.79 -9.00
C SER A 85 6.40 59.43 -7.52
N ASP A 86 7.10 60.20 -6.67
CA ASP A 86 7.09 60.03 -5.23
C ASP A 86 5.78 60.58 -4.63
N ILE A 87 4.84 59.65 -4.34
CA ILE A 87 3.51 59.98 -3.78
C ILE A 87 3.44 59.84 -2.27
N SER A 88 4.54 59.79 -1.57
CA SER A 88 4.57 59.53 -0.09
C SER A 88 3.66 60.46 0.71
N ALA A 89 3.60 61.76 0.33
CA ALA A 89 2.78 62.76 1.01
C ALA A 89 1.28 62.75 0.63
N SER A 90 0.93 62.13 -0.48
CA SER A 90 -0.43 62.09 -1.04
C SER A 90 -1.01 60.66 -1.11
N LEU A 91 -0.35 59.70 -0.52
CA LEU A 91 -0.73 58.29 -0.59
C LEU A 91 -2.17 58.05 -0.11
N GLY A 92 -2.58 58.67 1.01
CA GLY A 92 -3.95 58.58 1.54
C GLY A 92 -5.01 59.06 0.54
N GLN A 93 -4.71 60.11 -0.21
CA GLN A 93 -5.65 60.68 -1.20
C GLN A 93 -5.77 59.77 -2.41
N PHE A 94 -4.66 59.18 -2.91
CA PHE A 94 -4.71 58.16 -3.98
C PHE A 94 -5.52 56.94 -3.59
N LEU A 95 -5.32 56.41 -2.40
CA LEU A 95 -6.07 55.26 -1.87
C LEU A 95 -7.54 55.61 -1.68
N GLY A 96 -7.84 56.80 -1.15
CA GLY A 96 -9.21 57.27 -0.95
C GLY A 96 -9.98 57.42 -2.26
N LEU A 97 -9.31 57.96 -3.31
CA LEU A 97 -9.89 58.02 -4.65
C LEU A 97 -10.18 56.61 -5.20
N GLY A 98 -9.21 55.71 -5.10
CA GLY A 98 -9.37 54.31 -5.55
C GLY A 98 -10.50 53.61 -4.82
N ALA A 99 -10.57 53.69 -3.49
CA ALA A 99 -11.65 53.09 -2.72
C ALA A 99 -13.04 53.65 -3.08
N LYS A 100 -13.17 54.94 -3.26
CA LYS A 100 -14.41 55.59 -3.71
C LYS A 100 -14.83 55.12 -5.12
N ALA A 101 -13.86 55.00 -6.03
CA ALA A 101 -14.08 54.52 -7.39
C ALA A 101 -14.47 53.04 -7.41
N ALA A 102 -13.86 52.20 -6.57
CA ALA A 102 -14.22 50.79 -6.45
C ALA A 102 -15.64 50.55 -5.96
N VAL A 103 -16.07 51.31 -4.93
CA VAL A 103 -17.44 51.24 -4.40
C VAL A 103 -18.45 51.69 -5.49
N TRP A 104 -18.14 52.79 -6.22
CA TRP A 104 -19.00 53.27 -7.28
C TRP A 104 -19.10 52.27 -8.44
N CYS A 105 -17.97 51.73 -8.93
CA CYS A 105 -17.96 50.76 -10.02
C CYS A 105 -18.69 49.43 -9.63
N LYS A 106 -18.52 48.97 -8.36
CA LYS A 106 -19.25 47.81 -7.87
C LYS A 106 -20.76 47.98 -7.92
N LYS A 107 -21.28 49.14 -7.49
CA LYS A 107 -22.71 49.48 -7.54
C LYS A 107 -23.21 49.52 -8.98
N HIS A 108 -22.48 50.16 -9.88
CA HIS A 108 -22.88 50.33 -11.27
C HIS A 108 -22.70 49.08 -12.12
N LEU A 109 -21.77 48.18 -11.77
CA LEU A 109 -21.64 46.86 -12.41
C LEU A 109 -22.94 46.06 -12.26
N GLN A 110 -23.54 46.04 -11.07
CA GLN A 110 -24.81 45.35 -10.84
C GLN A 110 -25.96 46.00 -11.66
N MET A 111 -26.00 47.30 -11.70
CA MET A 111 -27.02 48.05 -12.50
C MET A 111 -26.85 47.76 -13.99
N THR A 112 -25.62 47.80 -14.50
CA THR A 112 -25.31 47.53 -15.93
C THR A 112 -25.70 46.10 -16.34
N LEU A 113 -25.48 45.14 -15.48
CA LEU A 113 -25.86 43.73 -15.74
C LEU A 113 -27.37 43.51 -15.78
N MET A 114 -28.15 44.34 -15.01
CA MET A 114 -29.61 44.23 -14.98
C MET A 114 -30.25 44.95 -16.20
N SER A 115 -29.62 46.00 -16.76
CA SER A 115 -30.15 46.79 -17.88
C SER A 115 -29.96 46.13 -19.25
N THR A 116 -29.12 45.15 -19.40
CA THR A 116 -28.78 44.55 -20.71
C THR A 116 -29.89 43.65 -21.31
N GLN A 117 -31.03 43.55 -20.67
CA GLN A 117 -32.10 42.66 -21.18
C GLN A 117 -33.07 43.33 -22.20
N ASP A 118 -33.12 44.66 -22.33
CA ASP A 118 -34.24 45.29 -23.13
C ASP A 118 -33.96 46.56 -23.97
N SER A 119 -32.73 47.10 -24.19
CA SER A 119 -32.63 48.34 -24.99
C SER A 119 -31.24 48.73 -25.51
N PRO A 120 -31.11 49.73 -26.42
CA PRO A 120 -29.95 50.07 -27.23
C PRO A 120 -28.82 50.81 -26.48
N GLU A 121 -28.46 50.34 -25.29
CA GLU A 121 -27.45 50.94 -24.42
C GLU A 121 -26.05 50.27 -24.57
N GLU A 122 -25.71 49.75 -25.75
CA GLU A 122 -24.37 49.13 -25.97
C GLU A 122 -23.23 50.14 -25.77
N GLU A 123 -23.42 51.41 -26.10
CA GLU A 123 -22.42 52.46 -25.96
C GLU A 123 -22.14 52.79 -24.49
N HIS A 124 -23.14 52.85 -23.64
CA HIS A 124 -23.01 53.03 -22.18
C HIS A 124 -22.26 51.91 -21.52
N SER A 125 -22.66 50.68 -21.82
CA SER A 125 -22.02 49.51 -21.28
C SER A 125 -20.54 49.41 -21.66
N SER A 126 -20.22 49.71 -22.93
CA SER A 126 -18.83 49.72 -23.42
C SER A 126 -17.96 50.75 -22.69
N LEU A 127 -18.48 52.00 -22.52
CA LEU A 127 -17.73 53.01 -21.79
C LEU A 127 -17.54 52.71 -20.30
N PHE A 128 -18.57 52.16 -19.67
CA PHE A 128 -18.47 51.68 -18.28
C PHE A 128 -17.43 50.59 -18.13
N TYR A 129 -17.38 49.59 -19.02
CA TYR A 129 -16.38 48.53 -18.96
C TYR A 129 -14.97 49.04 -19.21
N GLN A 130 -14.78 50.05 -20.06
CA GLN A 130 -13.49 50.74 -20.22
C GLN A 130 -13.08 51.43 -18.92
N LEU A 131 -14.00 52.18 -18.26
CA LEU A 131 -13.75 52.81 -16.96
C LEU A 131 -13.37 51.74 -15.89
N LEU A 132 -14.06 50.59 -15.89
CA LEU A 132 -13.74 49.49 -15.00
C LEU A 132 -12.33 48.92 -15.22
N LEU A 133 -11.92 48.76 -16.50
CA LEU A 133 -10.56 48.36 -16.86
C LEU A 133 -9.51 49.39 -16.41
N ASP A 134 -9.78 50.68 -16.61
CA ASP A 134 -8.88 51.74 -16.16
C ASP A 134 -8.76 51.80 -14.63
N LEU A 135 -9.85 51.56 -13.91
CA LEU A 135 -9.82 51.49 -12.44
C LEU A 135 -8.97 50.27 -11.96
N LEU A 136 -9.19 49.08 -12.52
CA LEU A 136 -8.40 47.91 -12.15
C LEU A 136 -6.90 48.12 -12.48
N GLY A 137 -6.58 48.76 -13.62
CA GLY A 137 -5.21 49.14 -13.96
C GLY A 137 -4.60 50.16 -12.99
N TYR A 138 -5.42 51.15 -12.58
CA TYR A 138 -5.03 52.12 -11.54
C TYR A 138 -4.74 51.41 -10.20
N SER A 139 -5.58 50.51 -9.78
CA SER A 139 -5.42 49.75 -8.55
C SER A 139 -4.16 48.88 -8.56
N ALA A 140 -3.87 48.19 -9.70
CA ALA A 140 -2.61 47.46 -9.86
C ALA A 140 -1.38 48.38 -9.71
N SER A 141 -1.48 49.60 -10.28
CA SER A 141 -0.42 50.59 -10.21
C SER A 141 -0.24 51.16 -8.80
N ILE A 142 -1.33 51.35 -8.05
CA ILE A 142 -1.26 51.73 -6.61
C ILE A 142 -0.57 50.60 -5.80
N PHE A 143 -0.95 49.34 -5.95
CA PHE A 143 -0.30 48.25 -5.24
C PHE A 143 1.20 48.15 -5.57
N ALA A 144 1.57 48.38 -6.83
CA ALA A 144 2.95 48.44 -7.23
C ALA A 144 3.69 49.67 -6.64
N ALA A 145 3.02 50.82 -6.51
CA ALA A 145 3.57 52.01 -5.87
C ALA A 145 3.77 51.79 -4.37
N LEU A 146 2.80 51.18 -3.67
CA LEU A 146 2.89 50.86 -2.25
C LEU A 146 4.11 49.98 -1.89
N THR A 147 4.55 49.11 -2.82
CA THR A 147 5.77 48.30 -2.57
C THR A 147 7.05 49.12 -2.43
N ARG A 148 7.06 50.40 -2.81
CA ARG A 148 8.22 51.31 -2.72
C ARG A 148 8.33 51.98 -1.36
N TYR A 149 7.26 51.97 -0.59
CA TYR A 149 7.21 52.65 0.71
C TYR A 149 7.25 51.64 1.86
N PRO A 150 7.92 51.99 2.98
CA PRO A 150 7.86 51.20 4.17
C PRO A 150 6.42 51.14 4.73
N ILE A 151 6.16 50.18 5.55
CA ILE A 151 4.88 50.05 6.25
C ILE A 151 4.59 51.34 7.03
N ALA A 152 3.40 51.93 6.80
CA ALA A 152 3.02 53.14 7.52
C ALA A 152 2.81 52.85 9.01
N VAL A 153 3.38 53.71 9.85
CA VAL A 153 3.17 53.66 11.31
C VAL A 153 1.92 54.48 11.70
N ASP A 154 1.47 55.36 10.82
CA ASP A 154 0.26 56.18 11.03
C ASP A 154 -1.01 55.27 10.94
N LYS A 155 -1.74 55.18 12.05
CA LYS A 155 -3.01 54.40 12.16
C LYS A 155 -4.08 54.88 11.15
N GLY A 156 -4.12 56.14 10.84
CA GLY A 156 -5.07 56.70 9.87
C GLY A 156 -4.81 56.18 8.46
N LEU A 157 -3.55 56.19 8.02
CA LEU A 157 -3.15 55.68 6.72
C LEU A 157 -3.29 54.15 6.64
N MET A 158 -2.96 53.40 7.72
CA MET A 158 -3.19 51.95 7.80
C MET A 158 -4.66 51.59 7.53
N SER A 159 -5.58 52.29 8.20
CA SER A 159 -7.03 52.07 8.00
C SER A 159 -7.48 52.35 6.58
N ILE A 160 -6.90 53.35 5.92
CA ILE A 160 -7.20 53.67 4.52
C ILE A 160 -6.69 52.59 3.59
N ILE A 161 -5.47 52.04 3.82
CA ILE A 161 -4.90 50.92 3.06
C ILE A 161 -5.79 49.67 3.20
N GLU A 162 -6.20 49.34 4.41
CA GLU A 162 -7.09 48.18 4.65
C GLU A 162 -8.43 48.33 3.92
N ASN A 163 -9.06 49.51 4.03
CA ASN A 163 -10.32 49.78 3.37
C ASN A 163 -10.20 49.71 1.83
N PHE A 164 -9.14 50.26 1.26
CA PHE A 164 -8.89 50.18 -0.18
C PHE A 164 -8.73 48.72 -0.64
N ILE A 165 -7.91 47.95 0.03
CA ILE A 165 -7.71 46.52 -0.31
C ILE A 165 -9.03 45.75 -0.22
N LEU A 166 -9.85 46.00 0.82
CA LEU A 166 -11.12 45.33 0.99
C LEU A 166 -12.11 45.64 -0.13
N GLU A 167 -12.24 46.92 -0.53
CA GLU A 167 -13.17 47.32 -1.59
C GLU A 167 -12.71 46.81 -2.96
N GLU A 168 -11.40 46.85 -3.26
CA GLU A 168 -10.85 46.29 -4.49
C GLU A 168 -11.06 44.79 -4.59
N LEU A 169 -10.82 44.02 -3.52
CA LEU A 169 -11.06 42.57 -3.50
C LEU A 169 -12.54 42.23 -3.68
N ASN A 170 -13.44 43.04 -3.12
CA ASN A 170 -14.88 42.88 -3.32
C ASN A 170 -15.27 43.19 -4.77
N LEU A 171 -14.74 44.27 -5.36
CA LEU A 171 -14.97 44.61 -6.76
C LEU A 171 -14.47 43.48 -7.69
N ILE A 172 -13.26 42.98 -7.48
CA ILE A 172 -12.69 41.86 -8.26
C ILE A 172 -13.61 40.63 -8.20
N LYS A 173 -14.11 40.27 -6.99
CA LYS A 173 -15.05 39.17 -6.84
C LYS A 173 -16.30 39.36 -7.71
N ASP A 174 -16.91 40.55 -7.65
CA ASP A 174 -18.10 40.85 -8.44
C ASP A 174 -17.79 40.89 -9.96
N CYS A 175 -16.62 41.37 -10.36
CA CYS A 175 -16.14 41.30 -11.75
C CYS A 175 -16.02 39.85 -12.23
N ILE A 176 -15.43 38.98 -11.47
CA ILE A 176 -15.27 37.56 -11.83
C ILE A 176 -16.61 36.85 -11.96
N LEU A 177 -17.57 37.15 -11.06
CA LEU A 177 -18.95 36.65 -11.18
C LEU A 177 -19.64 37.15 -12.46
N ALA A 178 -19.34 38.35 -12.86
CA ALA A 178 -19.94 39.00 -14.04
C ALA A 178 -19.27 38.62 -15.38
N VAL A 179 -18.07 38.01 -15.37
CA VAL A 179 -17.25 37.73 -16.59
C VAL A 179 -18.05 37.07 -17.71
N LYS A 180 -18.95 36.13 -17.39
CA LYS A 180 -19.78 35.42 -18.39
C LYS A 180 -20.87 36.30 -19.00
N ALA A 181 -21.36 37.28 -18.25
CA ALA A 181 -22.39 38.22 -18.72
C ALA A 181 -21.78 39.34 -19.55
N ILE A 182 -20.48 39.64 -19.38
CA ILE A 182 -19.75 40.68 -20.09
C ILE A 182 -19.10 40.09 -21.36
N SER A 183 -19.87 39.96 -22.44
CA SER A 183 -19.48 39.18 -23.63
C SER A 183 -18.21 39.66 -24.34
N SER A 184 -17.99 40.95 -24.51
CA SER A 184 -16.86 41.53 -25.28
C SER A 184 -15.64 41.86 -24.43
N PHE A 185 -15.82 42.27 -23.18
CA PHE A 185 -14.77 42.75 -22.29
C PHE A 185 -14.35 41.72 -21.21
N GLY A 186 -15.03 40.56 -21.11
CA GLY A 186 -14.83 39.57 -20.04
C GLY A 186 -13.40 39.07 -19.97
N SER A 187 -12.75 38.84 -21.10
CA SER A 187 -11.35 38.41 -21.16
C SER A 187 -10.38 39.47 -20.62
N ASP A 188 -10.59 40.73 -20.96
CA ASP A 188 -9.71 41.83 -20.55
C ASP A 188 -9.91 42.14 -19.06
N VAL A 189 -11.15 42.15 -18.58
CA VAL A 189 -11.46 42.27 -17.14
C VAL A 189 -10.79 41.15 -16.34
N GLN A 190 -10.89 39.90 -16.77
CA GLN A 190 -10.24 38.78 -16.14
C GLN A 190 -8.71 38.97 -16.08
N LYS A 191 -8.09 39.37 -17.19
CA LYS A 191 -6.64 39.55 -17.28
C LYS A 191 -6.17 40.62 -16.30
N ILE A 192 -6.79 41.81 -16.31
CA ILE A 192 -6.38 42.92 -15.42
C ILE A 192 -6.71 42.59 -13.96
N ALA A 193 -7.82 41.91 -13.66
CA ALA A 193 -8.12 41.45 -12.32
C ALA A 193 -7.02 40.50 -11.78
N LEU A 194 -6.46 39.62 -12.62
CA LEU A 194 -5.31 38.77 -12.25
C LEU A 194 -4.05 39.61 -11.99
N GLU A 195 -3.81 40.68 -12.76
CA GLU A 195 -2.68 41.59 -12.54
C GLU A 195 -2.82 42.34 -11.22
N VAL A 196 -4.03 42.77 -10.83
CA VAL A 196 -4.31 43.40 -9.55
C VAL A 196 -4.06 42.43 -8.38
N LEU A 197 -4.57 41.20 -8.48
CA LEU A 197 -4.36 40.18 -7.46
C LEU A 197 -2.87 39.81 -7.28
N ASP A 198 -2.14 39.69 -8.39
CA ASP A 198 -0.69 39.44 -8.35
C ASP A 198 0.09 40.60 -7.74
N ALA A 199 -0.30 41.84 -8.05
CA ALA A 199 0.29 43.05 -7.45
C ALA A 199 0.04 43.07 -5.91
N LEU A 200 -1.16 42.74 -5.48
CA LEU A 200 -1.51 42.64 -4.05
C LEU A 200 -0.73 41.55 -3.34
N ILE A 201 -0.59 40.36 -3.94
CA ILE A 201 0.23 39.27 -3.38
C ILE A 201 1.69 39.73 -3.23
N ARG A 202 2.22 40.44 -4.20
CA ARG A 202 3.56 41.04 -4.14
C ARG A 202 3.67 42.06 -3.01
N LEU A 203 2.68 42.92 -2.83
CA LEU A 203 2.62 43.89 -1.73
C LEU A 203 2.68 43.18 -0.37
N CYS A 204 1.81 42.17 -0.15
CA CYS A 204 1.82 41.36 1.07
C CYS A 204 3.20 40.75 1.35
N LYS A 205 3.88 40.26 0.32
CA LYS A 205 5.23 39.72 0.42
C LYS A 205 6.24 40.77 0.85
N VAL A 206 6.24 41.94 0.22
CA VAL A 206 7.15 43.04 0.59
C VAL A 206 6.90 43.50 2.02
N TYR A 207 5.66 43.68 2.41
CA TYR A 207 5.29 44.09 3.78
C TYR A 207 5.69 43.03 4.80
N SER A 208 5.47 41.75 4.53
CA SER A 208 5.88 40.70 5.42
C SER A 208 7.39 40.58 5.62
N HIS A 209 8.20 40.89 4.59
CA HIS A 209 9.66 40.91 4.72
C HIS A 209 10.18 42.09 5.56
N GLY A 210 9.40 43.17 5.68
CA GLY A 210 9.73 44.33 6.52
C GLY A 210 9.51 44.11 8.02
N ILE A 211 8.88 43.01 8.45
CA ILE A 211 8.52 42.72 9.83
C ILE A 211 9.48 41.71 10.47
N ASN A 212 9.89 41.97 11.73
CA ASN A 212 10.63 40.99 12.54
C ASN A 212 9.66 40.01 13.25
N TRP A 213 9.28 38.96 12.54
CA TRP A 213 8.30 37.96 13.02
C TRP A 213 8.77 37.19 14.29
N ASP A 214 10.08 37.02 14.50
CA ASP A 214 10.59 36.33 15.69
C ASP A 214 10.34 37.13 16.97
N SER A 215 10.47 38.46 16.91
CA SER A 215 10.13 39.33 18.02
C SER A 215 8.62 39.35 18.27
N TYR A 216 7.83 39.44 17.19
CA TYR A 216 6.37 39.46 17.28
C TYR A 216 5.81 38.17 17.93
N LEU A 217 6.21 36.99 17.47
CA LEU A 217 5.73 35.71 18.00
C LEU A 217 6.12 35.48 19.47
N LYS A 218 7.33 35.88 19.87
CA LYS A 218 7.74 35.79 21.28
C LYS A 218 6.92 36.69 22.19
N MET A 219 6.56 37.89 21.73
CA MET A 219 5.71 38.82 22.51
C MET A 219 4.28 38.30 22.61
N GLU A 220 3.73 37.68 21.57
CA GLU A 220 2.39 37.08 21.57
C GLU A 220 2.33 35.86 22.53
N GLU A 221 3.35 35.02 22.57
CA GLU A 221 3.46 33.91 23.52
C GLU A 221 3.52 34.37 24.98
N GLU A 222 4.24 35.48 25.27
CA GLU A 222 4.37 36.04 26.61
C GLU A 222 3.14 36.85 27.07
N ARG A 223 2.11 37.02 26.25
CA ARG A 223 0.89 37.81 26.50
C ARG A 223 1.19 39.21 27.01
N LYS A 224 2.29 39.81 26.60
CA LYS A 224 2.61 41.21 26.95
C LYS A 224 1.76 42.18 26.14
N VAL A 225 1.27 43.24 26.80
CA VAL A 225 0.49 44.30 26.14
C VAL A 225 1.37 44.94 25.04
N MET A 226 0.89 44.92 23.80
CA MET A 226 1.63 45.35 22.63
C MET A 226 1.50 46.86 22.49
N GLU A 227 2.41 47.61 23.11
CA GLU A 227 2.49 49.08 22.94
C GLU A 227 3.63 49.55 22.00
N SER A 228 4.29 48.61 21.29
CA SER A 228 5.35 48.97 20.34
C SER A 228 4.82 49.21 18.94
N GLU A 229 5.30 50.24 18.24
CA GLU A 229 4.95 50.53 16.84
C GLU A 229 5.21 49.35 15.88
N GLU A 230 6.24 48.54 16.18
CA GLU A 230 6.56 47.35 15.39
C GLU A 230 5.49 46.24 15.51
N ALA A 231 4.88 46.13 16.69
CA ALA A 231 3.83 45.14 16.95
C ALA A 231 2.53 45.55 16.26
N GLU A 232 2.17 46.83 16.26
CA GLU A 232 1.01 47.34 15.54
C GLU A 232 1.17 47.17 14.03
N SER A 233 2.38 47.42 13.50
CA SER A 233 2.70 47.18 12.07
C SER A 233 2.58 45.72 11.69
N ALA A 234 3.04 44.80 12.54
CA ALA A 234 2.92 43.33 12.32
C ALA A 234 1.44 42.88 12.33
N ASP A 235 0.63 43.39 13.26
CA ASP A 235 -0.80 43.07 13.34
C ASP A 235 -1.55 43.57 12.10
N HIS A 236 -1.23 44.76 11.61
CA HIS A 236 -1.77 45.34 10.41
C HIS A 236 -1.43 44.48 9.17
N VAL A 237 -0.16 44.08 9.01
CA VAL A 237 0.24 43.21 7.91
C VAL A 237 -0.48 41.85 7.98
N ASN A 238 -0.61 41.26 9.17
CA ASN A 238 -1.37 40.06 9.36
C ASN A 238 -2.85 40.21 8.96
N LYS A 239 -3.46 41.33 9.25
CA LYS A 239 -4.85 41.65 8.89
C LYS A 239 -5.02 41.71 7.38
N ILE A 240 -4.13 42.46 6.69
CA ILE A 240 -4.12 42.51 5.23
C ILE A 240 -3.93 41.15 4.60
N MET A 241 -2.94 40.36 5.09
CA MET A 241 -2.68 39.01 4.59
C MET A 241 -3.89 38.09 4.82
N LYS A 242 -4.54 38.18 5.99
CA LYS A 242 -5.74 37.41 6.33
C LYS A 242 -6.87 37.70 5.33
N PHE A 243 -7.24 38.96 5.14
CA PHE A 243 -8.28 39.34 4.15
C PHE A 243 -7.95 38.87 2.75
N THR A 244 -6.69 38.99 2.36
CA THR A 244 -6.25 38.58 1.04
C THR A 244 -6.39 37.05 0.88
N VAL A 245 -5.98 36.24 1.89
CA VAL A 245 -6.13 34.77 1.86
C VAL A 245 -7.60 34.37 1.80
N GLU A 246 -8.47 34.97 2.64
CA GLU A 246 -9.90 34.66 2.66
C GLU A 246 -10.53 34.94 1.27
N LYS A 247 -10.22 36.09 0.66
CA LYS A 247 -10.74 36.42 -0.66
C LYS A 247 -10.15 35.57 -1.79
N LEU A 248 -8.87 35.22 -1.73
CA LEU A 248 -8.28 34.28 -2.69
C LEU A 248 -8.92 32.87 -2.58
N CYS A 249 -9.24 32.42 -1.38
CA CYS A 249 -10.00 31.16 -1.21
C CYS A 249 -11.39 31.25 -1.84
N GLU A 250 -12.14 32.35 -1.59
CA GLU A 250 -13.45 32.55 -2.21
C GLU A 250 -13.35 32.54 -3.75
N LEU A 251 -12.39 33.30 -4.33
CA LEU A 251 -12.15 33.33 -5.77
C LEU A 251 -11.72 31.99 -6.35
N GLY A 252 -10.89 31.25 -5.62
CA GLY A 252 -10.46 29.90 -6.00
C GLY A 252 -11.63 28.90 -6.07
N ILE A 253 -12.57 28.97 -5.13
CA ILE A 253 -13.80 28.17 -5.13
C ILE A 253 -14.72 28.58 -6.29
N LEU A 254 -14.94 29.88 -6.49
CA LEU A 254 -15.76 30.39 -7.60
C LEU A 254 -15.21 29.93 -8.96
N ALA A 255 -13.89 30.04 -9.13
CA ALA A 255 -13.23 29.62 -10.36
C ALA A 255 -13.28 28.10 -10.59
N ALA A 256 -13.24 27.31 -9.53
CA ALA A 256 -13.37 25.85 -9.63
C ALA A 256 -14.76 25.43 -10.12
N ASN A 257 -15.80 26.16 -9.71
CA ASN A 257 -17.19 25.89 -10.10
C ASN A 257 -17.54 26.38 -11.53
N ASP A 258 -16.64 27.11 -12.19
CA ASP A 258 -16.89 27.69 -13.54
C ASP A 258 -16.66 26.70 -14.71
N GLY A 259 -16.38 25.44 -14.46
CA GLY A 259 -16.23 24.43 -15.51
C GLY A 259 -14.93 24.52 -16.32
N GLY A 260 -13.89 25.18 -15.80
CA GLY A 260 -12.54 25.18 -16.37
C GLY A 260 -12.17 26.38 -17.24
N ASN A 261 -13.02 27.41 -17.34
CA ASN A 261 -12.70 28.63 -18.11
C ASN A 261 -11.73 29.56 -17.35
N LEU A 262 -11.69 29.45 -16.01
CA LEU A 262 -10.94 30.33 -15.12
C LEU A 262 -9.66 29.69 -14.56
N VAL A 263 -8.96 28.86 -15.35
CA VAL A 263 -7.76 28.13 -14.91
C VAL A 263 -6.66 29.06 -14.38
N SER A 264 -6.44 30.20 -15.00
CA SER A 264 -5.44 31.20 -14.57
C SER A 264 -5.77 31.75 -13.18
N LEU A 265 -7.05 31.99 -12.90
CA LEU A 265 -7.52 32.46 -11.60
C LEU A 265 -7.37 31.35 -10.52
N ILE A 266 -7.72 30.10 -10.83
CA ILE A 266 -7.49 28.96 -9.93
C ILE A 266 -6.02 28.87 -9.53
N ASN A 267 -5.13 28.95 -10.55
CA ASN A 267 -3.69 28.88 -10.33
C ASN A 267 -3.18 30.02 -9.44
N LEU A 268 -3.59 31.26 -9.75
CA LEU A 268 -3.16 32.46 -9.00
C LEU A 268 -3.68 32.40 -7.57
N SER A 269 -4.97 32.13 -7.39
CA SER A 269 -5.63 32.09 -6.08
C SER A 269 -4.97 31.08 -5.15
N TRP A 270 -4.91 29.80 -5.51
CA TRP A 270 -4.38 28.76 -4.62
C TRP A 270 -2.86 28.85 -4.40
N LYS A 271 -2.07 29.22 -5.43
CA LYS A 271 -0.65 29.52 -5.24
C LYS A 271 -0.45 30.76 -4.36
N GLY A 272 -1.30 31.77 -4.52
CA GLY A 272 -1.33 32.95 -3.67
C GLY A 272 -1.57 32.60 -2.21
N VAL A 273 -2.60 31.80 -1.93
CA VAL A 273 -2.92 31.30 -0.58
C VAL A 273 -1.71 30.57 0.04
N VAL A 274 -1.11 29.60 -0.68
CA VAL A 274 0.06 28.87 -0.19
C VAL A 274 1.23 29.80 0.08
N ASN A 275 1.51 30.76 -0.82
CA ASN A 275 2.61 31.68 -0.66
C ASN A 275 2.39 32.61 0.56
N LEU A 276 1.18 33.13 0.73
CA LEU A 276 0.86 34.01 1.86
C LEU A 276 0.91 33.29 3.21
N LEU A 277 0.44 32.04 3.27
CA LEU A 277 0.55 31.22 4.48
C LEU A 277 2.02 30.92 4.85
N GLN A 278 2.92 30.89 3.87
CA GLN A 278 4.36 30.72 4.13
C GLN A 278 5.03 31.97 4.72
N LEU A 279 4.39 33.12 4.60
CA LEU A 279 4.88 34.36 5.16
C LEU A 279 4.61 34.41 6.67
N GLY A 280 5.30 35.28 7.37
CA GLY A 280 5.03 35.56 8.77
C GLY A 280 5.34 34.44 9.77
N LYS A 281 6.14 33.41 9.35
CA LYS A 281 6.60 32.32 10.23
C LYS A 281 5.46 31.63 11.04
N GLY A 282 4.27 31.55 10.46
CA GLY A 282 3.12 30.89 11.09
C GLY A 282 2.19 31.83 11.86
N SER A 283 2.46 33.15 11.92
CA SER A 283 1.58 34.12 12.59
C SER A 283 0.15 34.13 12.04
N LEU A 284 -0.04 33.82 10.75
CA LEU A 284 -1.35 33.69 10.13
C LEU A 284 -2.15 32.48 10.60
N ALA A 285 -1.48 31.38 10.94
CA ALA A 285 -2.15 30.15 11.38
C ALA A 285 -2.97 30.33 12.66
N VAL A 286 -2.58 31.25 13.52
CA VAL A 286 -3.32 31.60 14.74
C VAL A 286 -4.61 32.38 14.42
N LYS A 287 -4.61 33.16 13.34
CA LYS A 287 -5.71 34.09 12.97
C LYS A 287 -6.63 33.52 11.86
N LEU A 288 -6.22 32.44 11.19
CA LEU A 288 -6.97 31.75 10.14
C LEU A 288 -7.20 30.29 10.52
N ASN A 289 -8.34 29.76 10.15
CA ASN A 289 -8.56 28.30 10.26
C ASN A 289 -7.89 27.59 9.07
N VAL A 290 -6.63 27.24 9.23
CA VAL A 290 -5.85 26.53 8.20
C VAL A 290 -6.48 25.17 7.86
N GLY A 291 -7.11 24.51 8.82
CA GLY A 291 -7.84 23.26 8.61
C GLY A 291 -8.96 23.40 7.57
N ASP A 292 -9.75 24.48 7.62
CA ASP A 292 -10.84 24.73 6.67
C ASP A 292 -10.31 24.99 5.25
N ILE A 293 -9.15 25.64 5.12
CA ILE A 293 -8.49 25.85 3.80
C ILE A 293 -8.05 24.51 3.21
N ILE A 294 -7.44 23.64 4.02
CA ILE A 294 -7.06 22.28 3.60
C ILE A 294 -8.30 21.47 3.22
N LEU A 295 -9.35 21.50 4.05
CA LEU A 295 -10.61 20.80 3.79
C LEU A 295 -11.25 21.26 2.48
N THR A 296 -11.20 22.55 2.18
CA THR A 296 -11.71 23.11 0.92
C THR A 296 -10.96 22.53 -0.29
N LEU A 297 -9.62 22.50 -0.25
CA LEU A 297 -8.80 21.92 -1.33
C LEU A 297 -9.08 20.42 -1.52
N ILE A 298 -9.21 19.68 -0.41
CA ILE A 298 -9.54 18.25 -0.43
C ILE A 298 -10.95 18.04 -0.99
N SER A 299 -11.93 18.84 -0.60
CA SER A 299 -13.30 18.75 -1.12
C SER A 299 -13.38 19.02 -2.62
N LEU A 300 -12.63 20.00 -3.13
CA LEU A 300 -12.54 20.27 -4.57
C LEU A 300 -11.89 19.11 -5.34
N ALA A 301 -10.84 18.51 -4.78
CA ALA A 301 -10.20 17.33 -5.34
C ALA A 301 -11.15 16.13 -5.37
N ASN A 302 -11.82 15.85 -4.26
CA ASN A 302 -12.76 14.73 -4.11
C ASN A 302 -14.00 14.93 -5.00
N GLY A 303 -14.52 16.14 -5.13
CA GLY A 303 -15.64 16.46 -6.04
C GLY A 303 -15.29 16.16 -7.50
N SER A 304 -14.08 16.49 -7.93
CA SER A 304 -13.60 16.20 -9.29
C SER A 304 -13.41 14.69 -9.52
N LEU A 305 -12.88 13.96 -8.51
CA LEU A 305 -12.76 12.48 -8.56
C LEU A 305 -14.12 11.81 -8.61
N ARG A 306 -15.10 12.30 -7.84
CA ARG A 306 -16.48 11.79 -7.86
C ARG A 306 -17.11 11.95 -9.24
N CYS A 307 -17.02 13.13 -9.82
CA CYS A 307 -17.55 13.40 -11.16
C CYS A 307 -16.93 12.45 -12.20
N ALA A 308 -15.62 12.20 -12.13
CA ALA A 308 -14.94 11.24 -12.98
C ALA A 308 -15.46 9.81 -12.77
N ALA A 309 -15.61 9.37 -11.50
CA ALA A 309 -16.10 8.06 -11.16
C ALA A 309 -17.54 7.84 -11.66
N GLU A 310 -18.43 8.82 -11.50
CA GLU A 310 -19.81 8.76 -11.99
C GLU A 310 -19.86 8.67 -13.52
N THR A 311 -19.04 9.49 -14.20
CA THR A 311 -18.99 9.49 -15.67
C THR A 311 -18.47 8.17 -16.23
N TRP A 312 -17.42 7.62 -15.65
CA TRP A 312 -16.77 6.38 -16.11
C TRP A 312 -17.43 5.10 -15.59
N SER A 313 -18.39 5.20 -14.69
CA SER A 313 -19.21 4.08 -14.21
C SER A 313 -20.44 3.82 -15.06
N SER A 314 -20.72 4.65 -16.06
CA SER A 314 -21.90 4.48 -16.93
C SER A 314 -21.81 3.20 -17.76
N PRO A 315 -22.92 2.46 -17.97
CA PRO A 315 -22.94 1.23 -18.76
C PRO A 315 -22.65 1.44 -20.27
N LEU A 316 -22.74 2.68 -20.78
CA LEU A 316 -22.44 3.05 -22.16
C LEU A 316 -20.99 3.59 -22.27
N LYS A 317 -20.02 2.82 -21.81
CA LYS A 317 -18.63 3.27 -21.73
C LYS A 317 -17.97 3.27 -23.10
N GLU A 318 -17.35 4.41 -23.45
CA GLU A 318 -16.28 4.47 -24.44
C GLU A 318 -14.94 4.27 -23.74
N ALA A 319 -13.95 3.72 -24.46
CA ALA A 319 -12.60 3.56 -23.92
C ALA A 319 -11.98 4.95 -23.61
N VAL A 320 -11.56 5.15 -22.35
CA VAL A 320 -10.97 6.42 -21.93
C VAL A 320 -9.52 6.51 -22.41
N SER A 321 -9.23 7.58 -23.17
CA SER A 321 -7.87 7.82 -23.65
C SER A 321 -6.96 8.36 -22.53
N ALA A 322 -5.64 8.11 -22.64
CA ALA A 322 -4.65 8.63 -21.70
C ALA A 322 -4.69 10.18 -21.61
N MET A 323 -4.99 10.87 -22.71
CA MET A 323 -5.09 12.31 -22.75
C MET A 323 -6.31 12.81 -21.95
N GLU A 324 -7.43 12.15 -22.09
CA GLU A 324 -8.67 12.48 -21.37
C GLU A 324 -8.49 12.25 -19.86
N ALA A 325 -7.94 11.10 -19.46
CA ALA A 325 -7.62 10.82 -18.06
C ALA A 325 -6.70 11.90 -17.45
N ARG A 326 -5.65 12.31 -18.16
CA ARG A 326 -4.76 13.39 -17.71
C ARG A 326 -5.48 14.73 -17.56
N ARG A 327 -6.39 15.08 -18.48
CA ARG A 327 -7.19 16.32 -18.37
C ARG A 327 -8.03 16.35 -17.10
N VAL A 328 -8.56 15.19 -16.68
CA VAL A 328 -9.36 15.06 -15.44
C VAL A 328 -8.46 15.09 -14.19
N PHE A 329 -7.32 14.41 -14.21
CA PHE A 329 -6.50 14.24 -13.00
C PHE A 329 -5.51 15.39 -12.73
N LEU A 330 -5.12 16.18 -13.73
CA LEU A 330 -4.21 17.33 -13.52
C LEU A 330 -4.78 18.40 -12.58
N PRO A 331 -6.06 18.82 -12.69
CA PRO A 331 -6.67 19.72 -11.72
C PRO A 331 -6.72 19.12 -10.32
N VAL A 332 -7.07 17.83 -10.18
CA VAL A 332 -7.06 17.12 -8.89
C VAL A 332 -5.66 17.17 -8.27
N LYS A 333 -4.63 16.81 -9.03
CA LYS A 333 -3.23 16.92 -8.61
C LYS A 333 -2.88 18.33 -8.13
N PHE A 334 -3.35 19.34 -8.84
CA PHE A 334 -3.09 20.74 -8.48
C PHE A 334 -3.64 21.09 -7.09
N TYR A 335 -4.89 20.70 -6.79
CA TYR A 335 -5.48 20.91 -5.46
C TYR A 335 -4.72 20.13 -4.38
N LEU A 336 -4.42 18.86 -4.64
CA LEU A 336 -3.69 18.00 -3.69
C LEU A 336 -2.26 18.52 -3.41
N ILE A 337 -1.52 18.99 -4.42
CA ILE A 337 -0.18 19.56 -4.22
C ILE A 337 -0.21 20.80 -3.33
N ASN A 338 -1.20 21.67 -3.53
CA ASN A 338 -1.35 22.86 -2.69
C ASN A 338 -1.75 22.46 -1.27
N ALA A 339 -2.63 21.46 -1.09
CA ALA A 339 -2.95 20.91 0.23
C ALA A 339 -1.69 20.33 0.91
N VAL A 340 -0.88 19.51 0.20
CA VAL A 340 0.39 18.96 0.73
C VAL A 340 1.32 20.06 1.23
N ARG A 341 1.47 21.14 0.47
CA ARG A 341 2.33 22.28 0.86
C ARG A 341 1.89 22.93 2.16
N ILE A 342 0.57 23.08 2.34
CA ILE A 342 0.00 23.63 3.58
C ILE A 342 0.13 22.62 4.74
N ILE A 343 -0.20 21.34 4.51
CA ILE A 343 -0.05 20.26 5.51
C ILE A 343 1.38 20.14 6.00
N SER A 344 2.36 20.17 5.07
CA SER A 344 3.78 20.08 5.43
C SER A 344 4.27 21.26 6.28
N GLN A 345 3.63 22.41 6.15
CA GLN A 345 3.97 23.60 6.92
C GLN A 345 3.22 23.67 8.26
N TYR A 346 1.96 23.24 8.29
CA TYR A 346 1.07 23.30 9.44
C TYR A 346 0.47 21.94 9.80
N PRO A 347 1.31 20.94 10.12
CA PRO A 347 0.82 19.57 10.34
C PRO A 347 -0.03 19.44 11.60
N SER A 348 0.21 20.28 12.62
CA SER A 348 -0.62 20.31 13.83
C SER A 348 -2.04 20.78 13.55
N GLU A 349 -2.18 21.81 12.71
CA GLU A 349 -3.47 22.37 12.31
C GLU A 349 -4.21 21.43 11.36
N ALA A 350 -3.46 20.81 10.43
CA ALA A 350 -3.98 19.82 9.51
C ALA A 350 -4.49 18.56 10.23
N PHE A 351 -3.95 18.24 11.41
CA PHE A 351 -4.40 17.11 12.20
C PHE A 351 -5.86 17.21 12.65
N TYR A 352 -6.42 18.39 12.78
CA TYR A 352 -7.84 18.55 13.11
C TYR A 352 -8.79 18.03 12.02
N VAL A 353 -8.32 18.00 10.77
CA VAL A 353 -9.07 17.51 9.58
C VAL A 353 -8.43 16.25 8.98
N PHE A 354 -7.61 15.53 9.77
CA PHE A 354 -6.86 14.38 9.25
C PHE A 354 -7.75 13.30 8.64
N LYS A 355 -8.97 13.11 9.15
CA LYS A 355 -9.89 12.07 8.66
C LYS A 355 -10.29 12.31 7.21
N ASP A 356 -10.62 13.57 6.86
CA ASP A 356 -11.00 13.93 5.50
C ASP A 356 -9.81 13.82 4.54
N ILE A 357 -8.61 14.19 5.01
CA ILE A 357 -7.36 14.04 4.24
C ILE A 357 -7.10 12.56 3.95
N ILE A 358 -7.17 11.71 4.97
CA ILE A 358 -6.91 10.29 4.85
C ILE A 358 -7.99 9.60 4.00
N LEU A 359 -9.25 10.02 4.12
CA LEU A 359 -10.33 9.54 3.26
C LEU A 359 -10.00 9.79 1.78
N SER A 360 -9.49 10.98 1.45
CA SER A 360 -9.06 11.29 0.08
C SER A 360 -7.93 10.35 -0.40
N VAL A 361 -6.97 10.01 0.46
CA VAL A 361 -5.90 9.06 0.14
C VAL A 361 -6.46 7.66 -0.14
N ILE A 362 -7.38 7.17 0.69
CA ILE A 362 -8.05 5.88 0.49
C ILE A 362 -8.87 5.89 -0.80
N MET A 363 -9.60 6.99 -1.08
CA MET A 363 -10.39 7.14 -2.30
C MET A 363 -9.54 7.03 -3.56
N ILE A 364 -8.38 7.69 -3.60
CA ILE A 364 -7.45 7.63 -4.75
C ILE A 364 -6.95 6.20 -4.97
N SER A 365 -6.50 5.52 -3.91
CA SER A 365 -6.05 4.13 -3.98
C SER A 365 -7.16 3.18 -4.43
N THR A 366 -8.37 3.36 -3.89
CA THR A 366 -9.56 2.55 -4.24
C THR A 366 -9.98 2.78 -5.69
N PHE A 367 -10.00 4.02 -6.13
CA PHE A 367 -10.37 4.38 -7.50
C PHE A 367 -9.39 3.81 -8.52
N ARG A 368 -8.10 3.80 -8.21
CA ARG A 368 -7.10 3.09 -9.02
C ARG A 368 -7.45 1.62 -9.21
N ILE A 369 -7.74 0.90 -8.12
CA ILE A 369 -8.09 -0.53 -8.18
C ILE A 369 -9.36 -0.76 -9.02
N PHE A 370 -10.35 0.14 -8.90
CA PHE A 370 -11.55 0.11 -9.71
C PHE A 370 -11.25 0.23 -11.20
N LEU A 371 -10.40 1.18 -11.60
CA LEU A 371 -10.05 1.45 -13.00
C LEU A 371 -9.20 0.34 -13.64
N ILE A 372 -8.24 -0.24 -12.91
CA ILE A 372 -7.35 -1.29 -13.44
C ILE A 372 -8.10 -2.57 -13.80
N LYS A 373 -9.23 -2.86 -13.13
CA LYS A 373 -10.04 -4.07 -13.40
C LYS A 373 -10.80 -4.02 -14.71
N ASP A 374 -10.99 -2.84 -15.28
CA ASP A 374 -11.70 -2.65 -16.54
C ASP A 374 -10.69 -2.32 -17.64
N GLU A 375 -10.58 -3.19 -18.63
CA GLU A 375 -9.63 -3.04 -19.72
C GLU A 375 -9.84 -1.73 -20.51
N GLN A 376 -11.08 -1.22 -20.59
CA GLN A 376 -11.40 0.06 -21.23
C GLN A 376 -10.94 1.27 -20.42
N LEU A 377 -10.72 1.10 -19.11
CA LEU A 377 -10.31 2.15 -18.17
C LEU A 377 -8.84 2.00 -17.72
N LYS A 378 -8.09 1.02 -18.23
CA LYS A 378 -6.71 0.76 -17.86
C LYS A 378 -5.82 2.00 -17.95
N PHE A 379 -5.92 2.77 -19.05
CA PHE A 379 -5.14 4.02 -19.20
C PHE A 379 -5.49 5.09 -18.14
N ALA A 380 -6.71 5.10 -17.64
CA ALA A 380 -7.07 5.99 -16.54
C ALA A 380 -6.47 5.50 -15.21
N GLY A 381 -6.42 4.19 -14.98
CA GLY A 381 -5.74 3.57 -13.85
C GLY A 381 -4.23 3.87 -13.82
N ASP A 382 -3.57 3.78 -14.98
CA ASP A 382 -2.15 4.15 -15.13
C ASP A 382 -1.93 5.64 -14.86
N ALA A 383 -2.82 6.50 -15.36
CA ALA A 383 -2.75 7.94 -15.12
C ALA A 383 -2.93 8.30 -13.63
N ILE A 384 -3.77 7.59 -12.86
CA ILE A 384 -3.85 7.77 -11.40
C ILE A 384 -2.53 7.41 -10.74
N SER A 385 -1.95 6.27 -11.11
CA SER A 385 -0.66 5.81 -10.58
C SER A 385 0.46 6.82 -10.81
N GLU A 386 0.50 7.42 -12.00
CA GLU A 386 1.53 8.40 -12.36
C GLU A 386 1.28 9.78 -11.72
N ILE A 387 0.02 10.22 -11.66
CA ILE A 387 -0.32 11.61 -11.38
C ILE A 387 -0.74 11.82 -9.92
N LEU A 388 -1.63 10.99 -9.38
CA LEU A 388 -2.29 11.22 -8.09
C LEU A 388 -1.70 10.43 -6.93
N GLU A 389 -1.37 9.14 -7.11
CA GLU A 389 -0.84 8.31 -6.01
C GLU A 389 0.44 8.89 -5.38
N PRO A 390 1.45 9.37 -6.13
CA PRO A 390 2.63 9.94 -5.50
C PRO A 390 2.32 11.17 -4.66
N THR A 391 1.32 11.97 -5.07
CA THR A 391 0.91 13.17 -4.35
C THR A 391 0.11 12.82 -3.10
N SER A 392 -0.82 11.86 -3.18
CA SER A 392 -1.59 11.38 -2.04
C SER A 392 -0.70 10.70 -0.99
N PHE A 393 0.27 9.93 -1.45
CA PHE A 393 1.27 9.33 -0.58
C PHE A 393 2.16 10.38 0.12
N HIS A 394 2.57 11.42 -0.61
CA HIS A 394 3.34 12.53 -0.02
C HIS A 394 2.52 13.29 1.03
N MET A 395 1.22 13.43 0.84
CA MET A 395 0.30 14.02 1.83
C MET A 395 0.29 13.20 3.13
N LEU A 396 0.19 11.87 3.04
CA LEU A 396 0.25 10.98 4.20
C LEU A 396 1.63 11.04 4.90
N ASN A 397 2.72 11.02 4.13
CA ASN A 397 4.07 11.14 4.67
C ASN A 397 4.33 12.47 5.38
N SER A 398 3.67 13.56 4.97
CA SER A 398 3.78 14.86 5.65
C SER A 398 3.27 14.80 7.09
N PHE A 399 2.34 13.90 7.41
CA PHE A 399 1.94 13.63 8.80
C PHE A 399 2.89 12.66 9.50
N LEU A 400 3.20 11.54 8.87
CA LEU A 400 3.96 10.45 9.49
C LEU A 400 5.42 10.86 9.82
N ASN A 401 6.00 11.76 9.01
CA ASN A 401 7.37 12.25 9.17
C ASN A 401 7.47 13.62 9.85
N SER A 402 6.35 14.17 10.31
CA SER A 402 6.38 15.46 10.99
C SER A 402 6.75 15.32 12.47
N ALA A 403 7.76 16.08 12.92
CA ALA A 403 8.10 16.21 14.33
C ALA A 403 7.04 16.96 15.14
N GLN A 404 6.18 17.76 14.50
CA GLN A 404 5.10 18.49 15.17
C GLN A 404 3.88 17.60 15.50
N VAL A 405 3.75 16.46 14.79
CA VAL A 405 2.70 15.47 15.06
C VAL A 405 3.21 14.46 16.09
N LYS A 406 2.54 14.39 17.25
CA LYS A 406 2.93 13.49 18.33
C LYS A 406 2.75 12.03 17.93
N SER A 407 3.59 11.12 18.45
CA SER A 407 3.52 9.67 18.16
C SER A 407 2.12 9.09 18.39
N LYS A 408 1.40 9.55 19.43
CA LYS A 408 0.01 9.13 19.67
C LYS A 408 -0.94 9.53 18.53
N GLN A 409 -0.74 10.69 17.93
CA GLN A 409 -1.52 11.17 16.78
C GLN A 409 -1.18 10.38 15.51
N LYS A 410 0.10 10.04 15.28
CA LYS A 410 0.53 9.15 14.18
C LYS A 410 -0.11 7.76 14.33
N PHE A 411 -0.14 7.19 15.54
CA PHE A 411 -0.84 5.93 15.80
C PHE A 411 -2.34 6.05 15.54
N GLN A 412 -2.97 7.17 15.89
CA GLN A 412 -4.38 7.41 15.64
C GLN A 412 -4.71 7.48 14.13
N ILE A 413 -3.82 8.07 13.32
CA ILE A 413 -3.93 8.07 11.85
C ILE A 413 -3.86 6.63 11.31
N LEU A 414 -2.86 5.85 11.76
CA LEU A 414 -2.69 4.46 11.33
C LEU A 414 -3.82 3.55 11.81
N GLU A 415 -4.36 3.81 13.02
CA GLU A 415 -5.53 3.12 13.54
C GLU A 415 -6.75 3.36 12.67
N TRP A 416 -7.00 4.61 12.28
CA TRP A 416 -8.12 4.96 11.42
C TRP A 416 -7.96 4.40 10.00
N LEU A 417 -6.73 4.37 9.46
CA LEU A 417 -6.43 3.78 8.15
C LEU A 417 -6.65 2.26 8.13
N PHE A 418 -6.20 1.55 9.18
CA PHE A 418 -6.06 0.10 9.23
C PHE A 418 -6.70 -0.51 10.49
N GLY A 419 -7.77 0.10 11.00
CA GLY A 419 -8.62 -0.43 12.07
C GLY A 419 -9.75 -1.30 11.53
N ASP A 420 -10.48 -1.96 12.43
CA ASP A 420 -11.65 -2.75 12.11
C ASP A 420 -12.83 -1.85 11.68
N ASP A 421 -13.62 -2.31 10.73
CA ASP A 421 -14.69 -1.52 10.06
C ASP A 421 -15.85 -1.07 10.97
N THR A 422 -15.91 -1.53 12.21
CA THR A 422 -16.92 -1.11 13.18
C THR A 422 -16.88 0.38 13.51
N ASP A 423 -15.73 1.04 13.28
CA ASP A 423 -15.57 2.48 13.52
C ASP A 423 -15.89 3.35 12.29
N LEU A 424 -15.93 2.79 11.08
CA LEU A 424 -16.34 3.53 9.87
C LEU A 424 -17.85 3.78 9.85
N ASP A 425 -18.66 2.90 10.46
CA ASP A 425 -20.11 3.06 10.63
C ASP A 425 -20.47 4.00 11.79
N ASN A 426 -19.54 4.26 12.72
CA ASN A 426 -19.72 5.10 13.90
C ASN A 426 -19.02 6.47 13.80
N VAL A 427 -18.89 7.06 12.62
CA VAL A 427 -18.32 8.41 12.44
C VAL A 427 -19.22 9.43 13.15
N PRO A 428 -18.71 10.26 14.09
CA PRO A 428 -19.52 11.26 14.76
C PRO A 428 -20.15 12.24 13.77
N ILE A 429 -21.41 12.58 13.99
CA ILE A 429 -22.22 13.54 13.23
C ILE A 429 -21.47 14.88 13.17
N GLY A 430 -20.72 15.10 12.10
CA GLY A 430 -19.91 16.33 11.92
C GLY A 430 -18.93 16.25 10.76
N CYS A 431 -18.55 15.04 10.32
CA CYS A 431 -17.80 14.85 9.08
C CYS A 431 -18.81 14.55 7.94
N ASN A 432 -18.50 14.96 6.72
CA ASN A 432 -19.36 14.72 5.54
C ASN A 432 -19.46 13.20 5.22
N ILE A 433 -20.17 12.44 6.07
CA ILE A 433 -20.46 11.00 5.93
C ILE A 433 -21.10 10.70 4.56
N ASN A 434 -21.80 11.66 3.97
CA ASN A 434 -22.42 11.54 2.66
C ASN A 434 -21.39 11.32 1.54
N GLU A 435 -20.13 11.73 1.71
CA GLU A 435 -19.11 11.56 0.66
C GLU A 435 -18.52 10.15 0.64
N ALA A 436 -18.18 9.58 1.79
CA ALA A 436 -17.66 8.21 1.87
C ALA A 436 -18.74 7.18 1.50
N SER A 437 -19.97 7.36 1.98
CA SER A 437 -21.12 6.54 1.61
C SER A 437 -21.46 6.66 0.11
N SER A 438 -21.34 7.86 -0.45
CA SER A 438 -21.56 8.12 -1.87
C SER A 438 -20.54 7.42 -2.77
N MET A 439 -19.23 7.44 -2.40
CA MET A 439 -18.18 6.77 -3.17
C MET A 439 -18.29 5.25 -3.06
N SER A 440 -18.58 4.70 -1.87
CA SER A 440 -18.88 3.29 -1.71
C SER A 440 -20.09 2.87 -2.53
N ALA A 441 -21.13 3.69 -2.62
CA ALA A 441 -22.30 3.47 -3.45
C ALA A 441 -21.96 3.48 -4.96
N ILE A 442 -21.13 4.43 -5.42
CA ILE A 442 -20.68 4.50 -6.82
C ILE A 442 -19.90 3.25 -7.20
N PHE A 443 -18.97 2.80 -6.36
CA PHE A 443 -18.20 1.58 -6.60
C PHE A 443 -19.03 0.30 -6.50
N SER A 444 -20.15 0.30 -5.75
CA SER A 444 -21.04 -0.86 -5.62
C SER A 444 -22.00 -1.04 -6.79
N VAL A 445 -22.47 0.06 -7.39
CA VAL A 445 -23.44 0.02 -8.51
C VAL A 445 -22.78 -0.38 -9.83
N SER A 446 -21.49 -0.05 -10.00
CA SER A 446 -20.81 -0.17 -11.28
C SER A 446 -20.27 -1.57 -11.61
N SER A 447 -20.08 -2.43 -10.62
CA SER A 447 -19.50 -3.76 -10.86
C SER A 447 -20.52 -4.87 -10.60
N GLY A 448 -21.15 -5.37 -11.66
CA GLY A 448 -21.98 -6.58 -11.60
C GLY A 448 -21.26 -7.84 -11.10
N THR A 449 -19.96 -7.74 -10.80
CA THR A 449 -19.09 -8.85 -10.40
C THR A 449 -18.43 -8.67 -9.03
N MET A 450 -18.35 -7.47 -8.44
CA MET A 450 -17.77 -7.25 -7.11
C MET A 450 -18.53 -6.19 -6.30
N GLN A 451 -18.79 -6.50 -5.02
CA GLN A 451 -19.39 -5.53 -4.08
C GLN A 451 -18.39 -4.39 -3.78
N GLY A 452 -18.88 -3.16 -3.66
CA GLY A 452 -18.02 -1.98 -3.44
C GLY A 452 -17.13 -2.04 -2.20
N ALA A 453 -17.57 -2.72 -1.14
CA ALA A 453 -16.77 -2.98 0.06
C ALA A 453 -15.46 -3.72 -0.26
N LYS A 454 -15.45 -4.66 -1.20
CA LYS A 454 -14.26 -5.43 -1.59
C LYS A 454 -13.19 -4.57 -2.25
N ILE A 455 -13.59 -3.63 -3.10
CA ILE A 455 -12.65 -2.72 -3.79
C ILE A 455 -11.99 -1.79 -2.78
N LEU A 456 -12.74 -1.34 -1.78
CA LEU A 456 -12.23 -0.52 -0.68
C LEU A 456 -11.17 -1.26 0.13
N PHE A 457 -11.41 -2.53 0.50
CA PHE A 457 -10.42 -3.35 1.22
C PHE A 457 -9.14 -3.56 0.40
N ILE A 458 -9.26 -3.88 -0.89
CA ILE A 458 -8.09 -4.04 -1.77
C ILE A 458 -7.34 -2.71 -1.91
N GLY A 459 -8.04 -1.58 -2.01
CA GLY A 459 -7.43 -0.25 -2.03
C GLY A 459 -6.64 0.06 -0.74
N ARG A 460 -7.19 -0.29 0.43
CA ARG A 460 -6.49 -0.16 1.73
C ARG A 460 -5.28 -1.10 1.82
N VAL A 461 -5.38 -2.34 1.33
CA VAL A 461 -4.24 -3.28 1.24
C VAL A 461 -3.14 -2.71 0.35
N ALA A 462 -3.48 -2.22 -0.84
CA ALA A 462 -2.51 -1.60 -1.75
C ALA A 462 -1.82 -0.39 -1.11
N LEU A 463 -2.56 0.45 -0.39
CA LEU A 463 -2.01 1.58 0.36
C LEU A 463 -1.05 1.12 1.46
N PHE A 464 -1.42 0.09 2.23
CA PHE A 464 -0.57 -0.45 3.31
C PHE A 464 0.72 -1.05 2.75
N VAL A 465 0.63 -1.81 1.67
CA VAL A 465 1.79 -2.37 0.97
C VAL A 465 2.74 -1.27 0.48
N ASN A 466 2.19 -0.18 -0.06
CA ASN A 466 2.98 0.99 -0.46
C ASN A 466 3.67 1.66 0.74
N LEU A 467 3.00 1.77 1.89
CA LEU A 467 3.61 2.28 3.12
C LEU A 467 4.75 1.39 3.61
N LEU A 468 4.56 0.08 3.65
CA LEU A 468 5.60 -0.88 4.02
C LEU A 468 6.82 -0.79 3.09
N LYS A 469 6.60 -0.68 1.78
CA LYS A 469 7.67 -0.54 0.77
C LYS A 469 8.46 0.76 0.92
N ASN A 470 7.79 1.85 1.29
CA ASN A 470 8.42 3.16 1.50
C ASN A 470 8.83 3.40 2.96
N SER A 471 8.81 2.39 3.81
CA SER A 471 9.21 2.47 5.21
C SER A 471 10.63 3.02 5.47
N PRO A 472 11.62 2.93 4.54
CA PRO A 472 12.90 3.62 4.72
C PRO A 472 12.79 5.13 4.93
N ASP A 473 11.79 5.75 4.31
CA ASP A 473 11.55 7.20 4.36
C ASP A 473 10.58 7.62 5.49
N ILE A 474 10.18 6.69 6.36
CA ILE A 474 9.20 6.91 7.44
C ILE A 474 9.91 6.90 8.79
N GLU A 475 9.50 7.76 9.73
CA GLU A 475 10.05 7.83 11.08
C GLU A 475 9.79 6.58 11.93
N ASP A 476 10.66 6.32 12.93
CA ASP A 476 10.63 5.11 13.76
C ASP A 476 9.32 4.91 14.53
N ASP A 477 8.71 5.96 15.05
CA ASP A 477 7.45 5.89 15.77
C ASP A 477 6.28 5.49 14.84
N ALA A 478 6.26 6.00 13.62
CA ALA A 478 5.26 5.60 12.63
C ALA A 478 5.51 4.15 12.16
N ARG A 479 6.79 3.72 12.00
CA ARG A 479 7.12 2.30 11.73
C ARG A 479 6.63 1.37 12.83
N LEU A 480 6.76 1.77 14.10
CA LEU A 480 6.20 1.01 15.22
C LEU A 480 4.67 0.87 15.12
N GLY A 481 3.99 1.96 14.75
CA GLY A 481 2.54 1.93 14.50
C GLY A 481 2.15 0.99 13.36
N MET A 482 2.93 0.98 12.26
CA MET A 482 2.71 0.07 11.12
C MET A 482 2.93 -1.39 11.53
N ALA A 483 3.97 -1.69 12.33
CA ALA A 483 4.22 -3.04 12.83
C ALA A 483 3.02 -3.61 13.61
N ARG A 484 2.37 -2.79 14.43
CA ARG A 484 1.15 -3.17 15.17
C ARG A 484 -0.05 -3.47 14.27
N LYS A 485 -0.05 -2.99 13.03
CA LYS A 485 -1.13 -3.21 12.06
C LYS A 485 -0.90 -4.37 11.09
N LEU A 486 0.20 -5.10 11.21
CA LEU A 486 0.47 -6.28 10.39
C LEU A 486 -0.60 -7.37 10.56
N GLY A 487 -1.15 -7.53 11.77
CA GLY A 487 -2.25 -8.45 12.03
C GLY A 487 -3.53 -8.11 11.24
N TRP A 488 -3.85 -6.83 11.09
CA TRP A 488 -4.94 -6.36 10.23
C TRP A 488 -4.73 -6.79 8.77
N LEU A 489 -3.50 -6.69 8.23
CA LEU A 489 -3.21 -7.12 6.85
C LEU A 489 -3.53 -8.61 6.66
N LEU A 490 -3.12 -9.48 7.59
CA LEU A 490 -3.46 -10.90 7.51
C LEU A 490 -4.97 -11.16 7.63
N CYS A 491 -5.66 -10.44 8.52
CA CYS A 491 -7.10 -10.56 8.69
C CYS A 491 -7.84 -10.27 7.38
N ILE A 492 -7.50 -9.18 6.69
CA ILE A 492 -8.10 -8.83 5.39
C ILE A 492 -7.71 -9.86 4.29
N CYS A 493 -6.47 -10.37 4.30
CA CYS A 493 -6.05 -11.41 3.37
C CYS A 493 -6.83 -12.73 3.52
N THR A 494 -7.47 -12.96 4.68
CA THR A 494 -8.30 -14.15 4.91
C THR A 494 -9.77 -13.98 4.49
N ASP A 495 -10.20 -12.76 4.20
CA ASP A 495 -11.56 -12.52 3.73
C ASP A 495 -11.80 -13.27 2.42
N LYS A 496 -12.87 -14.08 2.39
CA LYS A 496 -13.21 -14.97 1.25
C LYS A 496 -13.36 -14.23 -0.07
N ASP A 497 -13.74 -12.97 0.00
CA ASP A 497 -14.03 -12.15 -1.15
C ASP A 497 -12.79 -11.35 -1.63
N VAL A 498 -11.82 -11.17 -0.75
CA VAL A 498 -10.58 -10.42 -1.00
C VAL A 498 -9.43 -11.33 -1.42
N TYR A 499 -9.25 -12.49 -0.77
CA TYR A 499 -8.07 -13.33 -1.00
C TYR A 499 -7.91 -13.77 -2.46
N SER A 500 -9.00 -14.08 -3.17
CA SER A 500 -8.96 -14.43 -4.59
C SER A 500 -8.44 -13.28 -5.45
N SER A 501 -8.80 -12.04 -5.11
CA SER A 501 -8.29 -10.85 -5.81
C SER A 501 -6.80 -10.61 -5.52
N ILE A 502 -6.32 -10.91 -4.31
CA ILE A 502 -4.89 -10.81 -3.97
C ILE A 502 -4.03 -11.74 -4.83
N LEU A 503 -4.55 -12.93 -5.16
CA LEU A 503 -3.82 -13.90 -5.97
C LEU A 503 -3.79 -13.56 -7.47
N VAL A 504 -4.85 -12.92 -7.98
CA VAL A 504 -5.08 -12.71 -9.42
C VAL A 504 -4.80 -11.27 -9.86
N LEU A 505 -4.96 -10.29 -8.95
CA LEU A 505 -4.79 -8.89 -9.30
C LEU A 505 -3.32 -8.58 -9.56
N GLU A 506 -3.01 -8.20 -10.78
CA GLU A 506 -1.71 -7.70 -11.21
C GLU A 506 -1.66 -6.19 -11.04
N LEU A 507 -0.64 -5.69 -10.36
CA LEU A 507 -0.38 -4.27 -10.21
C LEU A 507 0.88 -3.89 -10.98
N PRO A 508 0.86 -2.81 -11.77
CA PRO A 508 2.06 -2.34 -12.44
C PRO A 508 3.12 -1.92 -11.42
N THR A 509 4.33 -2.42 -11.59
CA THR A 509 5.47 -2.07 -10.73
C THR A 509 5.87 -0.62 -10.97
N MET A 510 5.76 0.22 -9.96
CA MET A 510 6.38 1.55 -9.95
C MET A 510 7.90 1.40 -9.83
N SER A 511 8.55 0.97 -10.91
CA SER A 511 10.01 0.98 -10.97
C SER A 511 10.51 2.40 -11.17
N ARG A 512 11.30 2.92 -10.24
CA ARG A 512 12.01 4.21 -10.37
C ARG A 512 13.06 4.23 -11.50
N THR A 513 13.30 3.09 -12.15
CA THR A 513 14.27 2.96 -13.22
C THR A 513 13.56 2.76 -14.55
N SER A 514 13.57 3.77 -15.35
CA SER A 514 12.87 4.00 -16.61
C SER A 514 13.36 3.16 -17.81
N GLN A 515 13.54 1.85 -17.73
CA GLN A 515 13.90 1.07 -18.93
C GLN A 515 13.71 -0.46 -18.85
N LYS A 516 12.84 -1.01 -18.00
CA LYS A 516 12.48 -2.43 -18.13
C LYS A 516 10.97 -2.58 -18.37
N GLN A 517 10.61 -3.46 -19.30
CA GLN A 517 9.24 -3.91 -19.54
C GLN A 517 8.52 -4.05 -18.18
N GLU A 518 7.43 -3.30 -18.03
CA GLU A 518 6.52 -3.42 -16.91
C GLU A 518 6.01 -4.85 -16.88
N SER A 519 6.60 -5.68 -16.05
CA SER A 519 6.02 -6.98 -15.71
C SER A 519 4.96 -6.71 -14.66
N ASP A 520 3.72 -6.91 -15.04
CA ASP A 520 2.62 -6.93 -14.07
C ASP A 520 2.89 -8.07 -13.09
N GLU A 521 3.07 -7.76 -11.81
CA GLU A 521 3.29 -8.75 -10.75
C GLU A 521 2.00 -8.93 -9.93
N PRO A 522 1.66 -10.16 -9.51
CA PRO A 522 0.54 -10.39 -8.60
C PRO A 522 0.66 -9.60 -7.30
N LEU A 523 -0.44 -9.06 -6.79
CA LEU A 523 -0.48 -8.32 -5.53
C LEU A 523 0.12 -9.11 -4.36
N PHE A 524 0.01 -10.43 -4.39
CA PHE A 524 0.62 -11.33 -3.41
C PHE A 524 2.15 -11.16 -3.32
N HIS A 525 2.85 -11.08 -4.46
CA HIS A 525 4.29 -10.84 -4.48
C HIS A 525 4.65 -9.46 -3.94
N PHE A 526 3.82 -8.44 -4.23
CA PHE A 526 4.00 -7.11 -3.65
C PHE A 526 3.90 -7.13 -2.14
N ILE A 527 2.93 -7.86 -1.57
CA ILE A 527 2.76 -7.99 -0.12
C ILE A 527 4.03 -8.60 0.49
N ILE A 528 4.52 -9.72 -0.05
CA ILE A 528 5.73 -10.40 0.45
C ILE A 528 6.94 -9.47 0.35
N ASN A 529 7.17 -8.83 -0.79
CA ASN A 529 8.32 -7.96 -1.02
C ASN A 529 8.28 -6.71 -0.12
N ALA A 530 7.10 -6.15 0.11
CA ALA A 530 6.93 -5.02 1.02
C ALA A 530 7.19 -5.40 2.48
N LEU A 531 6.71 -6.57 2.92
CA LEU A 531 6.98 -7.10 4.26
C LEU A 531 8.48 -7.37 4.46
N LYS A 532 9.16 -7.97 3.47
CA LYS A 532 10.62 -8.18 3.52
C LYS A 532 11.37 -6.84 3.62
N THR A 533 10.99 -5.85 2.82
CA THR A 533 11.58 -4.50 2.90
C THR A 533 11.38 -3.89 4.28
N PHE A 534 10.17 -3.99 4.81
CA PHE A 534 9.84 -3.47 6.15
C PHE A 534 10.66 -4.16 7.24
N MET A 535 10.83 -5.48 7.18
CA MET A 535 11.66 -6.25 8.13
C MET A 535 13.12 -5.80 8.10
N ILE A 536 13.70 -5.57 6.91
CA ILE A 536 15.08 -5.09 6.78
C ILE A 536 15.22 -3.72 7.47
N VAL A 537 14.31 -2.80 7.17
CA VAL A 537 14.36 -1.42 7.68
C VAL A 537 14.20 -1.37 9.20
N THR A 538 13.36 -2.23 9.75
CA THR A 538 13.02 -2.26 11.18
C THR A 538 13.89 -3.18 12.01
N SER A 539 14.82 -3.93 11.41
CA SER A 539 15.64 -4.94 12.08
C SER A 539 16.44 -4.43 13.31
N SER A 540 16.77 -3.14 13.34
CA SER A 540 17.49 -2.50 14.45
C SER A 540 16.61 -1.55 15.28
N SER A 541 15.31 -1.48 15.03
CA SER A 541 14.38 -0.56 15.70
C SER A 541 13.52 -1.27 16.75
N GLN A 542 12.82 -0.48 17.58
CA GLN A 542 11.84 -1.02 18.53
C GLN A 542 10.66 -1.76 17.85
N ALA A 543 10.36 -1.44 16.59
CA ALA A 543 9.32 -2.10 15.82
C ALA A 543 9.61 -3.60 15.56
N TRP A 544 10.89 -4.03 15.65
CA TRP A 544 11.25 -5.44 15.50
C TRP A 544 10.59 -6.37 16.52
N CYS A 545 10.43 -5.94 17.76
CA CYS A 545 9.74 -6.73 18.78
C CYS A 545 8.27 -7.01 18.43
N GLU A 546 7.59 -6.04 17.81
CA GLU A 546 6.20 -6.23 17.33
C GLU A 546 6.16 -7.17 16.13
N ILE A 547 7.16 -7.10 15.22
CA ILE A 547 7.27 -8.01 14.07
C ILE A 547 7.56 -9.43 14.55
N GLU A 548 8.50 -9.62 15.47
CA GLU A 548 8.78 -10.95 16.05
C GLU A 548 7.53 -11.55 16.69
N SER A 549 6.79 -10.76 17.46
CA SER A 549 5.50 -11.19 18.05
C SER A 549 4.49 -11.58 16.97
N PHE A 550 4.33 -10.74 15.94
CA PHE A 550 3.45 -11.01 14.81
C PHE A 550 3.81 -12.32 14.09
N LEU A 551 5.08 -12.55 13.81
CA LEU A 551 5.55 -13.77 13.14
C LEU A 551 5.31 -15.02 13.98
N LEU A 552 5.51 -14.97 15.30
CA LEU A 552 5.28 -16.10 16.21
C LEU A 552 3.80 -16.38 16.42
N GLU A 553 2.98 -15.34 16.62
CA GLU A 553 1.53 -15.49 16.83
C GLU A 553 0.82 -16.10 15.61
N ASN A 554 1.33 -15.83 14.41
CA ASN A 554 0.73 -16.28 13.15
C ASN A 554 1.46 -17.48 12.52
N LEU A 555 2.42 -18.12 13.23
CA LEU A 555 3.22 -19.23 12.71
C LEU A 555 2.38 -20.40 12.18
N PHE A 556 1.27 -20.69 12.87
CA PHE A 556 0.32 -21.75 12.49
C PHE A 556 -1.03 -21.20 12.06
N HIS A 557 -1.01 -20.03 11.39
CA HIS A 557 -2.25 -19.41 10.93
C HIS A 557 -3.12 -20.43 10.15
N PRO A 558 -4.42 -20.56 10.45
CA PRO A 558 -5.29 -21.58 9.82
C PRO A 558 -5.45 -21.37 8.32
N HIS A 559 -5.43 -20.13 7.86
CA HIS A 559 -5.56 -19.82 6.44
C HIS A 559 -4.24 -20.06 5.71
N PHE A 560 -4.31 -20.85 4.63
CA PHE A 560 -3.13 -21.26 3.85
C PHE A 560 -2.28 -20.07 3.39
N LEU A 561 -2.89 -19.04 2.78
CA LEU A 561 -2.17 -17.88 2.25
C LEU A 561 -1.37 -17.14 3.33
N CYS A 562 -1.96 -16.94 4.51
CA CYS A 562 -1.30 -16.27 5.62
C CYS A 562 -0.13 -17.11 6.15
N ARG A 563 -0.32 -18.42 6.24
CA ARG A 563 0.74 -19.34 6.65
C ARG A 563 1.91 -19.32 5.67
N GLU A 564 1.64 -19.29 4.35
CA GLU A 564 2.69 -19.15 3.33
C GLU A 564 3.46 -17.83 3.47
N ILE A 565 2.76 -16.70 3.69
CA ILE A 565 3.41 -15.41 3.94
C ILE A 565 4.34 -15.51 5.16
N ILE A 566 3.84 -15.99 6.29
CA ILE A 566 4.63 -16.10 7.54
C ILE A 566 5.82 -17.05 7.37
N THR A 567 5.63 -18.20 6.72
CA THR A 567 6.69 -19.16 6.45
C THR A 567 7.78 -18.55 5.57
N GLU A 568 7.40 -17.84 4.50
CA GLU A 568 8.38 -17.18 3.62
C GLU A 568 9.15 -16.08 4.34
N LEU A 569 8.51 -15.34 5.26
CA LEU A 569 9.22 -14.35 6.07
C LEU A 569 10.25 -14.99 7.02
N TRP A 570 9.93 -16.13 7.63
CA TRP A 570 10.90 -16.89 8.43
C TRP A 570 12.03 -17.46 7.57
N CYS A 571 11.72 -17.97 6.38
CA CYS A 571 12.73 -18.42 5.42
C CYS A 571 13.63 -17.26 4.96
N PHE A 572 13.06 -16.06 4.79
CA PHE A 572 13.84 -14.86 4.49
C PHE A 572 14.82 -14.51 5.62
N ILE A 573 14.39 -14.59 6.89
CA ILE A 573 15.29 -14.39 8.04
C ILE A 573 16.41 -15.42 8.01
N SER A 574 16.09 -16.71 7.79
CA SER A 574 17.09 -17.80 7.80
C SER A 574 18.16 -17.65 6.71
N ARG A 575 17.80 -17.03 5.56
CA ARG A 575 18.74 -16.80 4.46
C ARG A 575 19.64 -15.57 4.64
N HIS A 576 19.14 -14.56 5.35
CA HIS A 576 19.78 -13.22 5.36
C HIS A 576 20.25 -12.74 6.74
N ALA A 577 19.83 -13.39 7.82
CA ALA A 577 20.31 -13.05 9.16
C ALA A 577 21.73 -13.62 9.39
N ASP A 578 22.43 -13.04 10.37
CA ASP A 578 23.74 -13.52 10.78
C ASP A 578 23.65 -14.99 11.28
N GLY A 579 24.64 -15.80 10.96
CA GLY A 579 24.69 -17.22 11.33
C GLY A 579 24.49 -17.49 12.82
N VAL A 580 24.97 -16.62 13.70
CA VAL A 580 24.73 -16.72 15.14
C VAL A 580 23.25 -16.53 15.51
N VAL A 581 22.56 -15.60 14.86
CA VAL A 581 21.12 -15.36 15.06
C VAL A 581 20.30 -16.52 14.52
N VAL A 582 20.66 -17.05 13.35
CA VAL A 582 20.01 -18.22 12.76
C VAL A 582 20.19 -19.45 13.65
N ASP A 583 21.39 -19.68 14.18
CA ASP A 583 21.69 -20.76 15.09
C ASP A 583 20.88 -20.71 16.40
N ASP A 584 20.78 -19.53 17.00
CA ASP A 584 19.96 -19.29 18.21
C ASP A 584 18.46 -19.52 17.92
N MET A 585 17.99 -19.01 16.79
CA MET A 585 16.61 -19.21 16.32
C MET A 585 16.28 -20.71 16.16
N ILE A 586 17.13 -21.48 15.49
CA ILE A 586 16.97 -22.94 15.29
C ILE A 586 16.93 -23.66 16.63
N GLU A 587 17.84 -23.34 17.53
CA GLU A 587 17.90 -23.97 18.85
C GLU A 587 16.62 -23.73 19.65
N LYS A 588 16.08 -22.50 19.60
CA LYS A 588 14.78 -22.15 20.22
C LYS A 588 13.60 -22.89 19.59
N PHE A 589 13.53 -22.99 18.26
CA PHE A 589 12.47 -23.75 17.62
C PHE A 589 12.57 -25.27 17.90
N CYS A 590 13.77 -25.83 17.95
CA CYS A 590 13.96 -27.21 18.33
C CYS A 590 13.56 -27.47 19.81
N SER A 591 13.86 -26.55 20.72
CA SER A 591 13.41 -26.60 22.11
C SER A 591 11.89 -26.53 22.22
N LEU A 592 11.25 -25.58 21.53
CA LEU A 592 9.80 -25.48 21.48
C LEU A 592 9.14 -26.76 20.96
N MET A 593 9.73 -27.39 19.92
CA MET A 593 9.21 -28.64 19.39
C MET A 593 9.32 -29.78 20.43
N LYS A 594 10.43 -29.85 21.18
CA LYS A 594 10.59 -30.82 22.24
C LYS A 594 9.60 -30.64 23.39
N ASP A 595 9.35 -29.39 23.78
CA ASP A 595 8.39 -29.06 24.85
C ASP A 595 6.94 -29.40 24.47
N THR A 596 6.66 -29.56 23.16
CA THR A 596 5.34 -29.98 22.65
C THR A 596 5.21 -31.50 22.44
N GLU A 597 6.20 -32.30 22.83
CA GLU A 597 6.19 -33.74 22.64
C GLU A 597 5.05 -34.42 23.43
N ALA A 598 4.16 -35.10 22.69
CA ALA A 598 3.10 -35.93 23.24
C ALA A 598 2.99 -37.24 22.43
N PRO A 599 3.30 -38.42 23.01
CA PRO A 599 3.38 -39.69 22.26
C PRO A 599 2.08 -40.05 21.53
N ASP A 600 0.93 -39.85 22.18
CA ASP A 600 -0.37 -40.27 21.66
C ASP A 600 -0.82 -39.43 20.47
N VAL A 601 -0.27 -38.21 20.31
CA VAL A 601 -0.67 -37.22 19.32
C VAL A 601 0.36 -37.08 18.20
N ALA A 602 1.58 -37.59 18.38
CA ALA A 602 2.68 -37.42 17.42
C ALA A 602 2.38 -37.95 16.00
N LEU A 603 1.53 -38.95 15.89
CA LEU A 603 1.10 -39.53 14.62
C LEU A 603 -0.04 -38.74 13.94
N ASN A 604 -0.66 -37.77 14.64
CA ASN A 604 -1.68 -36.91 14.05
C ASN A 604 -1.01 -35.78 13.27
N PRO A 605 -1.33 -35.63 11.95
CA PRO A 605 -0.77 -34.55 11.12
C PRO A 605 -1.05 -33.14 11.64
N ASP A 606 -2.13 -32.95 12.40
CA ASP A 606 -2.58 -31.67 12.94
C ASP A 606 -1.98 -31.37 14.32
N SER A 607 -1.18 -32.29 14.88
CA SER A 607 -0.53 -32.06 16.18
C SER A 607 0.50 -30.93 16.11
N LEU A 608 0.70 -30.26 17.24
CA LEU A 608 1.63 -29.14 17.34
C LEU A 608 3.06 -29.55 16.97
N VAL A 609 3.50 -30.72 17.45
CA VAL A 609 4.84 -31.27 17.14
C VAL A 609 5.01 -31.50 15.63
N ARG A 610 3.97 -31.98 14.92
CA ARG A 610 4.01 -32.18 13.46
C ARG A 610 4.00 -30.87 12.69
N LYS A 611 3.23 -29.87 13.14
CA LYS A 611 3.25 -28.52 12.59
C LYS A 611 4.62 -27.87 12.73
N MET A 612 5.24 -27.99 13.92
CA MET A 612 6.60 -27.51 14.17
C MET A 612 7.63 -28.24 13.30
N ALA A 613 7.53 -29.56 13.20
CA ALA A 613 8.41 -30.34 12.35
C ALA A 613 8.32 -29.93 10.87
N ARG A 614 7.10 -29.75 10.36
CA ARG A 614 6.86 -29.27 8.98
C ARG A 614 7.49 -27.92 8.75
N PHE A 615 7.26 -26.98 9.67
CA PHE A 615 7.87 -25.65 9.61
C PHE A 615 9.39 -25.73 9.60
N LEU A 616 10.00 -26.51 10.51
CA LEU A 616 11.45 -26.71 10.54
C LEU A 616 12.00 -27.35 9.25
N CYS A 617 11.30 -28.33 8.67
CA CYS A 617 11.69 -28.91 7.39
C CYS A 617 11.72 -27.87 6.26
N VAL A 618 10.72 -27.00 6.18
CA VAL A 618 10.70 -25.91 5.19
C VAL A 618 11.82 -24.91 5.46
N LEU A 619 12.04 -24.55 6.71
CA LEU A 619 13.07 -23.59 7.10
C LEU A 619 14.48 -24.09 6.74
N VAL A 620 14.82 -25.34 7.05
CA VAL A 620 16.15 -25.90 6.74
C VAL A 620 16.37 -26.16 5.25
N THR A 621 15.31 -26.41 4.48
CA THR A 621 15.44 -26.56 3.02
C THR A 621 15.64 -25.22 2.31
N SER A 622 15.21 -24.13 2.94
CA SER A 622 15.35 -22.76 2.42
C SER A 622 16.63 -22.07 2.88
N GLY A 623 17.30 -22.59 3.88
CA GLY A 623 18.50 -22.01 4.49
C GLY A 623 19.80 -22.72 4.10
N PRO A 624 20.93 -22.34 4.68
CA PRO A 624 22.23 -22.96 4.41
C PRO A 624 22.28 -24.41 4.93
N ASN A 625 23.03 -25.28 4.23
CA ASN A 625 23.12 -26.73 4.56
C ASN A 625 23.59 -27.00 6.01
N SER A 626 24.35 -26.12 6.62
CA SER A 626 24.77 -26.23 8.03
C SER A 626 23.59 -26.28 9.00
N MET A 627 22.45 -25.69 8.65
CA MET A 627 21.22 -25.74 9.47
C MET A 627 20.67 -27.15 9.60
N VAL A 628 20.76 -27.96 8.54
CA VAL A 628 20.29 -29.35 8.54
C VAL A 628 21.05 -30.15 9.58
N ASP A 629 22.38 -30.06 9.59
CA ASP A 629 23.22 -30.68 10.59
C ASP A 629 22.93 -30.22 12.02
N LYS A 630 22.67 -28.91 12.18
CA LYS A 630 22.36 -28.33 13.50
C LYS A 630 21.03 -28.85 14.04
N VAL A 631 19.96 -28.81 13.24
CA VAL A 631 18.64 -29.33 13.65
C VAL A 631 18.75 -30.82 14.00
N TYR A 632 19.43 -31.63 13.17
CA TYR A 632 19.64 -33.05 13.42
C TYR A 632 20.33 -33.29 14.76
N LYS A 633 21.48 -32.65 15.02
CA LYS A 633 22.23 -32.78 16.29
C LYS A 633 21.43 -32.32 17.50
N THR A 634 20.70 -31.22 17.38
CA THR A 634 19.89 -30.64 18.46
C THR A 634 18.72 -31.56 18.81
N VAL A 635 18.05 -32.17 17.81
CA VAL A 635 16.88 -33.02 18.04
C VAL A 635 17.29 -34.45 18.47
N VAL A 636 18.27 -35.05 17.79
CA VAL A 636 18.73 -36.43 18.09
C VAL A 636 19.59 -36.47 19.36
N GLY A 637 20.36 -35.42 19.67
CA GLY A 637 21.27 -35.35 20.81
C GLY A 637 22.55 -36.14 20.61
N TYR A 638 23.49 -35.99 21.54
CA TYR A 638 24.78 -36.69 21.50
C TYR A 638 24.73 -38.14 22.10
N ASN A 639 23.62 -38.52 22.74
CA ASN A 639 23.47 -39.83 23.37
C ASN A 639 22.66 -40.76 22.49
N THR A 640 23.25 -41.90 22.14
CA THR A 640 22.71 -42.96 21.26
C THR A 640 21.39 -43.60 21.71
N SER A 641 20.90 -43.33 22.93
CA SER A 641 19.66 -43.86 23.48
C SER A 641 18.38 -43.06 23.12
N HIS A 642 18.49 -41.90 22.45
CA HIS A 642 17.38 -40.99 22.24
C HIS A 642 16.73 -41.05 20.85
N TYR A 643 17.04 -42.07 20.02
CA TYR A 643 16.44 -42.21 18.67
C TYR A 643 14.95 -42.57 18.65
N SER A 644 14.36 -42.79 19.79
CA SER A 644 12.91 -42.91 19.98
C SER A 644 12.25 -41.53 20.26
N SER A 645 12.98 -40.43 20.05
CA SER A 645 12.44 -39.09 20.23
C SER A 645 11.27 -38.85 19.29
N ILE A 646 10.18 -38.39 19.87
CA ILE A 646 8.96 -38.03 19.16
C ILE A 646 9.24 -36.93 18.13
N SER A 647 10.09 -35.94 18.50
CA SER A 647 10.49 -34.85 17.60
C SER A 647 11.26 -35.36 16.38
N TYR A 648 12.16 -36.31 16.53
CA TYR A 648 12.88 -36.90 15.40
C TYR A 648 11.94 -37.66 14.46
N LEU A 649 11.04 -38.46 15.01
CA LEU A 649 10.01 -39.12 14.22
C LEU A 649 9.14 -38.12 13.45
N ALA A 650 8.69 -37.06 14.11
CA ALA A 650 7.90 -36.01 13.48
C ALA A 650 8.65 -35.35 12.34
N LEU A 651 9.94 -35.03 12.49
CA LEU A 651 10.78 -34.47 11.41
C LEU A 651 10.84 -35.42 10.20
N LEU A 652 11.09 -36.71 10.42
CA LEU A 652 11.16 -37.71 9.34
C LEU A 652 9.82 -37.82 8.60
N MET A 653 8.70 -37.82 9.32
CA MET A 653 7.35 -37.89 8.74
C MET A 653 6.96 -36.65 7.98
N GLU A 654 7.62 -35.51 8.19
CA GLU A 654 7.44 -34.26 7.43
C GLU A 654 8.52 -34.01 6.35
N GLY A 655 9.36 -35.07 6.08
CA GLY A 655 10.30 -35.01 4.96
C GLY A 655 11.62 -34.31 5.27
N PHE A 656 12.12 -34.40 6.50
CA PHE A 656 13.43 -33.85 6.87
C PHE A 656 14.53 -34.28 5.89
N PRO A 657 15.33 -33.32 5.33
CA PRO A 657 16.22 -33.61 4.21
C PRO A 657 17.50 -34.34 4.62
N LEU A 658 17.41 -35.64 4.93
CA LEU A 658 18.56 -36.47 5.33
C LEU A 658 19.69 -36.49 4.30
N ASN A 659 19.38 -36.28 3.02
CA ASN A 659 20.38 -36.22 1.96
C ASN A 659 21.24 -34.94 1.97
N ALA A 660 20.77 -33.88 2.63
CA ALA A 660 21.51 -32.64 2.83
C ALA A 660 22.42 -32.67 4.09
N LEU A 661 22.33 -33.70 4.91
CA LEU A 661 23.25 -33.89 6.04
C LEU A 661 24.71 -34.10 5.56
N SER A 662 25.66 -33.72 6.39
CA SER A 662 27.06 -34.09 6.19
C SER A 662 27.24 -35.62 6.06
N GLU A 663 28.22 -36.08 5.26
CA GLU A 663 28.39 -37.47 4.85
C GLU A 663 28.36 -38.43 6.04
N LYS A 664 29.05 -38.07 7.13
CA LYS A 664 29.10 -38.87 8.34
C LYS A 664 27.72 -39.00 9.00
N LEU A 665 27.03 -37.90 9.25
CA LEU A 665 25.70 -37.88 9.89
C LEU A 665 24.65 -38.57 9.01
N ARG A 666 24.74 -38.38 7.69
CA ARG A 666 23.87 -39.04 6.73
C ARG A 666 24.00 -40.55 6.78
N SER A 667 25.22 -41.06 6.78
CA SER A 667 25.49 -42.49 6.85
C SER A 667 25.01 -43.09 8.19
N GLU A 668 25.32 -42.45 9.32
CA GLU A 668 24.87 -42.83 10.64
C GLU A 668 23.34 -42.88 10.75
N ALA A 669 22.65 -41.82 10.26
CA ALA A 669 21.18 -41.75 10.29
C ALA A 669 20.53 -42.85 9.48
N LYS A 670 21.01 -43.10 8.25
CA LYS A 670 20.50 -44.18 7.39
C LYS A 670 20.67 -45.54 8.02
N GLN A 671 21.88 -45.87 8.47
CA GLN A 671 22.16 -47.16 9.09
C GLN A 671 21.29 -47.39 10.34
N GLN A 672 21.05 -46.36 11.10
CA GLN A 672 20.32 -46.42 12.32
C GLN A 672 18.81 -46.62 12.10
N ILE A 673 18.17 -45.94 11.15
CA ILE A 673 16.76 -46.17 10.79
C ILE A 673 16.56 -47.64 10.39
N VAL A 674 17.44 -48.17 9.55
CA VAL A 674 17.36 -49.57 9.09
C VAL A 674 17.57 -50.56 10.23
N THR A 675 18.58 -50.33 11.08
CA THR A 675 18.87 -51.22 12.22
C THR A 675 17.72 -51.28 13.21
N GLN A 676 17.14 -50.11 13.55
CA GLN A 676 15.99 -50.05 14.47
C GLN A 676 14.75 -50.74 13.92
N TYR A 677 14.50 -50.58 12.59
CA TYR A 677 13.42 -51.29 11.94
C TYR A 677 13.56 -52.81 12.08
N PHE A 678 14.72 -53.38 11.78
CA PHE A 678 14.95 -54.83 11.92
C PHE A 678 14.86 -55.31 13.35
N ASN A 679 15.34 -54.51 14.31
CA ASN A 679 15.22 -54.86 15.73
C ASN A 679 13.75 -54.89 16.16
N PHE A 680 12.93 -53.94 15.66
CA PHE A 680 11.49 -53.91 15.90
C PHE A 680 10.80 -55.13 15.30
N LEU A 681 11.09 -55.50 14.04
CA LEU A 681 10.56 -56.70 13.42
C LEU A 681 10.88 -57.98 14.22
N GLY A 682 12.12 -58.08 14.73
CA GLY A 682 12.56 -59.24 15.56
C GLY A 682 11.82 -59.35 16.90
N SER A 683 11.40 -58.21 17.44
CA SER A 683 10.69 -58.14 18.72
C SER A 683 9.17 -58.21 18.62
N PHE A 684 8.60 -58.13 17.39
CA PHE A 684 7.17 -58.03 17.12
C PHE A 684 6.39 -59.34 17.44
N GLY A 685 6.51 -60.01 18.27
CA GLY A 685 5.74 -61.25 18.70
C GLY A 685 5.62 -61.26 20.21
N GLY A 686 6.39 -60.41 20.88
CA GLY A 686 6.45 -60.32 22.33
C GLY A 686 5.25 -59.59 22.93
N THR A 687 5.33 -59.38 24.23
CA THR A 687 4.27 -58.71 25.00
C THR A 687 3.89 -57.35 24.45
N LEU A 688 2.58 -57.05 24.36
CA LEU A 688 2.02 -55.73 24.04
C LEU A 688 2.65 -54.63 24.90
N PRO A 689 2.93 -53.45 24.33
CA PRO A 689 3.51 -52.36 25.12
C PRO A 689 2.55 -51.98 26.23
N ARG A 690 3.06 -51.88 27.46
CA ARG A 690 2.31 -51.35 28.60
C ARG A 690 1.87 -49.91 28.32
N GLU A 691 0.63 -49.61 28.67
CA GLU A 691 0.16 -48.22 28.66
C GLU A 691 1.09 -47.39 29.58
N GLY A 692 1.66 -46.28 29.04
CA GLY A 692 2.52 -45.37 29.81
C GLY A 692 3.98 -45.27 29.34
N GLY A 693 4.34 -45.89 28.23
CA GLY A 693 5.68 -45.72 27.65
C GLY A 693 5.84 -44.33 26.97
N SER A 694 6.98 -43.68 27.19
CA SER A 694 7.31 -42.35 26.59
C SER A 694 7.58 -42.40 25.07
N ALA A 695 7.40 -43.53 24.40
CA ALA A 695 7.72 -43.71 22.99
C ALA A 695 6.50 -44.16 22.17
N VAL A 696 6.45 -43.71 20.91
CA VAL A 696 5.40 -44.11 19.94
C VAL A 696 5.58 -45.59 19.58
N TYR A 697 4.53 -46.41 19.75
CA TYR A 697 4.57 -47.82 19.36
C TYR A 697 4.73 -47.95 17.84
N GLY A 698 5.78 -48.66 17.41
CA GLY A 698 6.08 -48.83 15.97
C GLY A 698 6.84 -47.67 15.33
N ALA A 699 7.37 -46.73 16.12
CA ALA A 699 8.16 -45.60 15.61
C ALA A 699 9.19 -45.99 14.54
N PRO A 700 9.94 -47.11 14.61
CA PRO A 700 10.86 -47.51 13.55
C PRO A 700 10.19 -47.80 12.20
N VAL A 701 8.93 -48.29 12.20
CA VAL A 701 8.18 -48.53 10.97
C VAL A 701 7.81 -47.23 10.31
N PHE A 702 7.30 -46.24 11.08
CA PHE A 702 6.96 -44.91 10.58
C PHE A 702 8.21 -44.17 10.07
N ALA A 703 9.34 -44.30 10.78
CA ALA A 703 10.60 -43.68 10.38
C ALA A 703 11.13 -44.22 9.04
N LEU A 704 11.11 -45.55 8.88
CA LEU A 704 11.53 -46.15 7.62
C LEU A 704 10.55 -45.84 6.47
N SER A 705 9.23 -45.90 6.73
CA SER A 705 8.21 -45.55 5.74
C SER A 705 8.42 -44.14 5.21
N ALA A 706 8.56 -43.17 6.10
CA ALA A 706 8.84 -41.78 5.73
C ALA A 706 10.16 -41.61 4.96
N ALA A 707 11.22 -42.25 5.42
CA ALA A 707 12.53 -42.18 4.74
C ALA A 707 12.51 -42.76 3.30
N LEU A 708 11.73 -43.83 3.08
CA LEU A 708 11.52 -44.40 1.74
C LEU A 708 10.63 -43.53 0.86
N GLN A 709 9.53 -43.03 1.41
CA GLN A 709 8.59 -42.15 0.68
C GLN A 709 9.28 -40.90 0.12
N PHE A 710 10.16 -40.31 0.89
CA PHE A 710 10.96 -39.14 0.44
C PHE A 710 12.27 -39.55 -0.27
N ARG A 711 12.45 -40.86 -0.64
CA ARG A 711 13.62 -41.37 -1.36
C ARG A 711 14.96 -41.06 -0.65
N LEU A 712 14.94 -40.98 0.66
CA LEU A 712 16.12 -40.65 1.46
C LEU A 712 17.03 -41.85 1.67
N ILE A 713 16.50 -43.07 1.59
CA ILE A 713 17.18 -44.35 1.83
C ILE A 713 16.84 -45.33 0.70
N SER A 714 17.78 -46.20 0.34
CA SER A 714 17.55 -47.43 -0.43
C SER A 714 17.96 -48.63 0.41
N VAL A 715 17.12 -49.63 0.50
CA VAL A 715 17.35 -50.84 1.32
C VAL A 715 17.31 -52.08 0.42
N SER A 716 18.37 -52.85 0.38
CA SER A 716 18.50 -54.06 -0.45
C SER A 716 18.33 -55.37 0.30
N ASP A 717 18.49 -55.41 1.66
CA ASP A 717 18.68 -56.65 2.43
C ASP A 717 17.49 -57.05 3.32
N ALA A 718 16.29 -56.45 3.11
CA ALA A 718 15.16 -56.56 4.05
C ALA A 718 14.07 -57.58 3.68
N GLU A 719 14.29 -58.46 2.75
CA GLU A 719 13.30 -59.08 1.89
C GLU A 719 12.22 -59.92 2.63
N MET A 720 12.60 -60.93 3.30
CA MET A 720 11.65 -61.92 3.84
C MET A 720 10.94 -61.47 5.12
N LYS A 721 11.65 -60.75 5.99
CA LYS A 721 11.12 -60.37 7.29
C LYS A 721 9.97 -59.36 7.19
N THR A 722 10.02 -58.46 6.19
CA THR A 722 8.99 -57.42 6.00
C THR A 722 7.67 -58.00 5.51
N ILE A 723 7.73 -59.01 4.61
CA ILE A 723 6.52 -59.69 4.10
C ILE A 723 5.84 -60.45 5.24
N LYS A 724 6.60 -61.26 5.99
CA LYS A 724 6.09 -61.97 7.16
C LYS A 724 5.53 -61.06 8.25
N PHE A 725 6.16 -59.90 8.43
CA PHE A 725 5.64 -58.88 9.32
C PHE A 725 4.28 -58.32 8.86
N LEU A 726 4.10 -58.05 7.54
CA LEU A 726 2.82 -57.59 7.02
C LEU A 726 1.71 -58.61 7.26
N VAL A 727 1.94 -59.89 6.97
CA VAL A 727 0.97 -60.97 7.23
C VAL A 727 0.63 -61.06 8.72
N ALA A 728 1.63 -60.97 9.59
CA ALA A 728 1.43 -60.99 11.05
C ALA A 728 0.60 -59.78 11.53
N ILE A 729 0.81 -58.57 10.97
CA ILE A 729 -0.01 -57.41 11.30
C ILE A 729 -1.45 -57.62 10.87
N ILE A 730 -1.70 -58.12 9.66
CA ILE A 730 -3.05 -58.37 9.15
C ILE A 730 -3.80 -59.32 10.07
N HIS A 731 -3.16 -60.41 10.51
CA HIS A 731 -3.77 -61.35 11.45
C HIS A 731 -4.05 -60.67 12.80
N LYS A 732 -3.08 -59.98 13.39
CA LYS A 732 -3.28 -59.30 14.66
C LYS A 732 -4.36 -58.20 14.60
N TYR A 733 -4.44 -57.49 13.49
CA TYR A 733 -5.51 -56.50 13.28
C TYR A 733 -6.89 -57.13 13.24
N ARG A 734 -7.01 -58.27 12.53
CA ARG A 734 -8.28 -59.04 12.42
C ARG A 734 -8.71 -59.60 13.76
N ASP A 735 -7.79 -60.17 14.52
CA ASP A 735 -8.06 -60.90 15.75
C ASP A 735 -8.20 -59.98 16.99
N CYS A 736 -7.85 -58.68 16.85
CA CYS A 736 -7.88 -57.72 17.93
C CYS A 736 -9.29 -57.13 18.16
N SER A 737 -9.78 -57.21 19.39
CA SER A 737 -11.07 -56.60 19.79
C SER A 737 -10.92 -55.24 20.44
N ASP A 738 -9.74 -54.86 20.92
CA ASP A 738 -9.51 -53.53 21.53
C ASP A 738 -9.30 -52.47 20.45
N ILE A 739 -10.20 -51.48 20.43
CA ILE A 739 -10.24 -50.38 19.43
C ILE A 739 -8.93 -49.58 19.39
N LYS A 740 -8.30 -49.33 20.55
CA LYS A 740 -7.06 -48.55 20.62
C LYS A 740 -5.87 -49.34 20.07
N ILE A 741 -5.77 -50.63 20.40
CA ILE A 741 -4.72 -51.51 19.92
C ILE A 741 -4.92 -51.79 18.44
N LYS A 742 -6.14 -51.99 18.03
CA LYS A 742 -6.54 -52.15 16.62
C LYS A 742 -6.14 -50.97 15.77
N ASP A 743 -6.32 -49.74 16.28
CA ASP A 743 -5.88 -48.51 15.59
C ASP A 743 -4.33 -48.48 15.43
N LYS A 744 -3.58 -48.93 16.45
CA LYS A 744 -2.12 -49.06 16.32
C LYS A 744 -1.73 -50.04 15.22
N TYR A 745 -2.35 -51.21 15.15
CA TYR A 745 -2.10 -52.20 14.08
C TYR A 745 -2.53 -51.68 12.70
N ARG A 746 -3.64 -50.95 12.60
CA ARG A 746 -4.09 -50.31 11.36
C ARG A 746 -3.04 -49.32 10.80
N ARG A 747 -2.48 -48.50 11.68
CA ARG A 747 -1.42 -47.56 11.27
C ARG A 747 -0.15 -48.31 10.83
N LEU A 748 0.28 -49.30 11.56
CA LEU A 748 1.41 -50.16 11.15
C LEU A 748 1.16 -50.89 9.82
N LEU A 749 -0.07 -51.35 9.58
CA LEU A 749 -0.49 -51.94 8.32
C LEU A 749 -0.30 -50.97 7.16
N SER A 750 -0.86 -49.75 7.32
CA SER A 750 -0.76 -48.70 6.31
C SER A 750 0.71 -48.41 5.96
N GLU A 751 1.53 -48.13 6.97
CA GLU A 751 2.93 -47.76 6.73
C GLU A 751 3.76 -48.95 6.16
N THR A 752 3.47 -50.16 6.54
CA THR A 752 4.15 -51.36 6.00
C THR A 752 3.82 -51.60 4.53
N LEU A 753 2.56 -51.32 4.12
CA LEU A 753 2.18 -51.29 2.69
C LEU A 753 2.99 -50.24 1.91
N GLY A 754 3.15 -49.04 2.49
CA GLY A 754 3.99 -47.97 1.94
C GLY A 754 5.48 -48.37 1.85
N ILE A 755 6.01 -49.07 2.82
CA ILE A 755 7.38 -49.64 2.80
C ILE A 755 7.55 -50.60 1.62
N ILE A 756 6.66 -51.58 1.49
CA ILE A 756 6.75 -52.57 0.42
C ILE A 756 6.58 -51.93 -0.96
N SER A 757 5.70 -50.94 -1.10
CA SER A 757 5.52 -50.23 -2.39
C SER A 757 6.80 -49.56 -2.90
N ASN A 758 7.72 -49.22 -2.00
CA ASN A 758 9.02 -48.63 -2.34
C ASN A 758 10.15 -49.69 -2.53
N MET A 759 9.86 -50.96 -2.24
CA MET A 759 10.80 -52.07 -2.39
C MET A 759 10.38 -53.03 -3.50
N LYS A 760 10.64 -52.66 -4.73
CA LYS A 760 10.18 -53.41 -5.92
C LYS A 760 10.56 -54.87 -5.94
N HIS A 761 11.75 -55.22 -5.45
CA HIS A 761 12.26 -56.60 -5.42
C HIS A 761 11.44 -57.53 -4.51
N LEU A 762 10.62 -56.99 -3.59
CA LEU A 762 9.75 -57.83 -2.74
C LEU A 762 8.57 -58.43 -3.50
N TYR A 763 8.16 -57.82 -4.61
CA TYR A 763 7.03 -58.33 -5.39
C TYR A 763 7.33 -59.67 -6.08
N THR A 764 8.59 -59.98 -6.35
CA THR A 764 8.99 -61.27 -6.95
C THR A 764 9.13 -62.43 -5.95
N SER A 765 8.80 -62.21 -4.69
CA SER A 765 8.83 -63.22 -3.65
C SER A 765 7.63 -64.15 -3.70
N ASN A 766 7.84 -65.47 -3.52
CA ASN A 766 6.77 -66.46 -3.47
C ASN A 766 5.78 -66.23 -2.28
N GLU A 767 6.17 -65.47 -1.24
CA GLU A 767 5.31 -65.14 -0.12
C GLU A 767 4.31 -64.01 -0.43
N MET A 768 4.47 -63.32 -1.59
CA MET A 768 3.58 -62.22 -1.99
C MET A 768 2.16 -62.72 -2.29
N GLU A 769 1.99 -63.96 -2.77
CA GLU A 769 0.67 -64.54 -2.98
C GLU A 769 -0.16 -64.62 -1.70
N GLU A 770 0.45 -65.01 -0.59
CA GLU A 770 -0.17 -65.07 0.73
C GLU A 770 -0.63 -63.67 1.18
N VAL A 771 0.22 -62.64 0.93
CA VAL A 771 -0.10 -61.25 1.24
C VAL A 771 -1.33 -60.78 0.48
N ILE A 772 -1.37 -61.02 -0.85
CA ILE A 772 -2.49 -60.63 -1.71
C ILE A 772 -3.81 -61.25 -1.23
N LEU A 773 -3.82 -62.53 -0.93
CA LEU A 773 -5.01 -63.21 -0.41
C LEU A 773 -5.40 -62.72 0.98
N ALA A 774 -4.43 -62.42 1.85
CA ALA A 774 -4.69 -61.87 3.17
C ALA A 774 -5.29 -60.45 3.07
N LEU A 775 -4.83 -59.62 2.13
CA LEU A 775 -5.39 -58.30 1.88
C LEU A 775 -6.80 -58.39 1.27
N GLN A 776 -7.04 -59.26 0.31
CA GLN A 776 -8.41 -59.51 -0.21
C GLN A 776 -9.36 -59.87 0.93
N ASN A 777 -8.97 -60.86 1.76
CA ASN A 777 -9.80 -61.25 2.88
C ASN A 777 -10.07 -60.11 3.85
N LEU A 778 -9.06 -59.26 4.12
CA LEU A 778 -9.20 -58.12 5.04
C LEU A 778 -10.14 -57.01 4.46
N PHE A 779 -9.94 -56.63 3.22
CA PHE A 779 -10.64 -55.45 2.63
C PHE A 779 -11.99 -55.81 1.97
N ILE A 780 -12.20 -57.04 1.52
CA ILE A 780 -13.35 -57.45 0.73
C ILE A 780 -14.21 -58.48 1.42
N SER A 781 -13.64 -59.55 1.98
CA SER A 781 -14.42 -60.69 2.47
C SER A 781 -14.49 -60.76 3.99
N GLY A 782 -13.65 -60.04 4.73
CA GLY A 782 -13.50 -60.20 6.15
C GLY A 782 -14.46 -59.37 7.03
N PRO A 783 -14.57 -59.71 8.33
CA PRO A 783 -15.40 -58.97 9.27
C PRO A 783 -14.91 -57.52 9.49
N ALA A 784 -13.68 -57.24 9.09
CA ALA A 784 -13.11 -55.89 9.17
C ALA A 784 -13.77 -54.85 8.21
N LEU A 785 -14.60 -55.33 7.29
CA LEU A 785 -15.35 -54.47 6.34
C LEU A 785 -16.28 -53.48 7.04
N SER A 786 -16.74 -53.81 8.25
CA SER A 786 -17.52 -52.90 9.09
C SER A 786 -16.70 -51.83 9.82
N ASP A 787 -15.35 -51.90 9.77
CA ASP A 787 -14.49 -50.91 10.40
C ASP A 787 -14.28 -49.68 9.50
N GLY A 788 -15.06 -48.65 9.78
CA GLY A 788 -15.05 -47.39 9.04
C GLY A 788 -13.69 -46.65 9.01
N LYS A 789 -12.68 -47.09 9.79
CA LYS A 789 -11.33 -46.52 9.79
C LYS A 789 -10.36 -47.19 8.81
N LEU A 790 -10.70 -48.34 8.27
CA LEU A 790 -9.83 -49.10 7.36
C LEU A 790 -9.57 -48.34 6.04
N PHE A 791 -10.48 -47.41 5.66
CA PHE A 791 -10.29 -46.55 4.48
C PHE A 791 -8.97 -45.73 4.54
N GLN A 792 -8.46 -45.43 5.76
CA GLN A 792 -7.20 -44.70 5.95
C GLN A 792 -5.96 -45.47 5.46
N CYS A 793 -6.07 -46.78 5.24
CA CYS A 793 -5.01 -47.59 4.61
C CYS A 793 -5.02 -47.57 3.09
N LYS A 794 -6.11 -47.12 2.45
CA LYS A 794 -6.28 -47.16 1.00
C LYS A 794 -5.25 -46.39 0.19
N PRO A 795 -4.72 -45.24 0.64
CA PRO A 795 -3.63 -44.54 -0.08
C PRO A 795 -2.38 -45.44 -0.22
N ASN A 796 -1.91 -46.02 0.86
CA ASN A 796 -0.75 -46.90 0.84
C ASN A 796 -1.07 -48.28 0.18
N LEU A 797 -2.32 -48.77 0.29
CA LEU A 797 -2.79 -49.91 -0.49
C LEU A 797 -2.73 -49.64 -1.98
N SER A 798 -3.18 -48.46 -2.44
CA SER A 798 -3.09 -48.08 -3.85
C SER A 798 -1.63 -48.06 -4.35
N SER A 799 -0.71 -47.50 -3.53
CA SER A 799 0.73 -47.52 -3.84
C SER A 799 1.29 -48.94 -3.91
N PHE A 800 0.87 -49.81 -2.98
CA PHE A 800 1.23 -51.25 -3.01
C PHE A 800 0.69 -51.94 -4.25
N MET A 801 -0.57 -51.71 -4.60
CA MET A 801 -1.20 -52.31 -5.79
C MET A 801 -0.52 -51.89 -7.10
N ALA A 802 0.00 -50.66 -7.20
CA ALA A 802 0.78 -50.20 -8.36
C ALA A 802 2.02 -51.04 -8.65
N GLY A 803 2.62 -51.66 -7.61
CA GLY A 803 3.80 -52.55 -7.71
C GLY A 803 3.46 -53.95 -8.21
N LEU A 804 2.21 -54.39 -8.14
CA LEU A 804 1.82 -55.73 -8.55
C LEU A 804 1.98 -56.01 -10.06
N GLY A 805 2.18 -54.98 -10.88
CA GLY A 805 2.52 -55.13 -12.29
C GLY A 805 3.88 -55.83 -12.55
N GLU A 806 4.72 -55.95 -11.54
CA GLU A 806 6.01 -56.65 -11.60
C GLU A 806 5.82 -58.21 -11.39
N ILE A 807 4.60 -58.66 -11.04
CA ILE A 807 4.27 -60.07 -10.86
C ILE A 807 3.68 -60.64 -12.14
N GLU A 808 4.15 -61.82 -12.58
CA GLU A 808 3.50 -62.55 -13.66
C GLU A 808 2.18 -63.12 -13.16
N LEU A 809 1.09 -62.44 -13.41
CA LEU A 809 -0.25 -62.93 -13.07
C LEU A 809 -0.78 -63.80 -14.22
N GLU A 810 -1.09 -65.08 -13.93
CA GLU A 810 -1.75 -65.92 -14.88
C GLU A 810 -3.16 -65.42 -15.21
N ASP A 811 -3.47 -65.21 -16.49
CA ASP A 811 -4.74 -64.69 -16.97
C ASP A 811 -5.87 -65.79 -17.00
N ARG A 812 -5.89 -66.61 -15.94
CA ARG A 812 -6.86 -67.66 -15.75
C ARG A 812 -7.91 -67.24 -14.73
N VAL A 813 -9.19 -67.47 -15.05
CA VAL A 813 -10.31 -67.17 -14.16
C VAL A 813 -10.24 -67.94 -12.83
N ASP A 814 -9.66 -69.11 -12.85
CA ASP A 814 -9.57 -70.00 -11.69
C ASP A 814 -8.38 -69.71 -10.77
N ASN A 815 -7.53 -68.72 -11.10
CA ASN A 815 -6.40 -68.34 -10.26
C ASN A 815 -6.89 -67.43 -9.13
N ALA A 816 -6.77 -67.89 -7.86
CA ALA A 816 -7.23 -67.18 -6.69
C ALA A 816 -6.49 -65.85 -6.51
N VAL A 817 -5.21 -65.75 -6.85
CA VAL A 817 -4.40 -64.53 -6.71
C VAL A 817 -4.86 -63.48 -7.72
N SER A 818 -5.04 -63.86 -8.99
CA SER A 818 -5.56 -62.98 -10.02
C SER A 818 -6.95 -62.42 -9.67
N SER A 819 -7.82 -63.29 -9.15
CA SER A 819 -9.15 -62.88 -8.69
C SER A 819 -9.05 -61.87 -7.51
N ALA A 820 -8.16 -62.11 -6.60
CA ALA A 820 -7.94 -61.20 -5.44
C ALA A 820 -7.47 -59.84 -5.89
N VAL A 821 -6.54 -59.75 -6.87
CA VAL A 821 -6.05 -58.47 -7.40
C VAL A 821 -7.18 -57.71 -8.14
N TRP A 822 -8.02 -58.44 -8.91
CA TRP A 822 -9.19 -57.80 -9.58
C TRP A 822 -10.14 -57.15 -8.57
N GLU A 823 -10.48 -57.89 -7.52
CA GLU A 823 -11.42 -57.42 -6.51
C GLU A 823 -10.88 -56.20 -5.74
N LEU A 824 -9.58 -56.19 -5.43
CA LEU A 824 -8.93 -55.09 -4.77
C LEU A 824 -8.93 -53.84 -5.64
N TYR A 825 -8.59 -53.96 -6.95
CA TYR A 825 -8.67 -52.83 -7.88
C TYR A 825 -10.12 -52.36 -8.07
N ARG A 826 -11.09 -53.27 -8.21
CA ARG A 826 -12.51 -52.89 -8.29
C ARG A 826 -12.98 -52.16 -7.03
N MET A 827 -12.54 -52.50 -5.86
CA MET A 827 -12.83 -51.79 -4.62
C MET A 827 -12.22 -50.41 -4.62
N LEU A 828 -10.94 -50.26 -5.03
CA LEU A 828 -10.26 -48.96 -5.07
C LEU A 828 -10.83 -48.04 -6.14
N LEU A 829 -11.14 -48.54 -7.33
CA LEU A 829 -11.71 -47.75 -8.44
C LEU A 829 -13.18 -47.32 -8.24
N ARG A 830 -13.88 -47.91 -7.26
CA ARG A 830 -15.23 -47.56 -6.84
C ARG A 830 -15.26 -46.47 -5.74
N GLU A 831 -14.06 -45.98 -5.31
CA GLU A 831 -14.03 -44.94 -4.31
C GLU A 831 -14.67 -43.65 -4.85
N ARG A 832 -15.24 -42.88 -3.94
CA ARG A 832 -15.95 -41.63 -4.30
C ARG A 832 -15.18 -40.36 -3.91
N HIS A 833 -14.20 -40.50 -3.04
CA HIS A 833 -13.38 -39.34 -2.65
C HIS A 833 -12.35 -39.07 -3.76
N TRP A 834 -12.34 -37.86 -4.29
CA TRP A 834 -11.52 -37.50 -5.46
C TRP A 834 -10.04 -37.87 -5.35
N ALA A 835 -9.43 -37.67 -4.15
CA ALA A 835 -8.02 -38.02 -3.93
C ALA A 835 -7.78 -39.54 -4.01
N LEU A 836 -8.70 -40.35 -3.45
CA LEU A 836 -8.60 -41.81 -3.52
C LEU A 836 -8.85 -42.34 -4.93
N VAL A 837 -9.79 -41.74 -5.66
CA VAL A 837 -10.03 -42.04 -7.08
C VAL A 837 -8.78 -41.74 -7.90
N HIS A 838 -8.16 -40.59 -7.72
CA HIS A 838 -6.92 -40.21 -8.38
C HIS A 838 -5.78 -41.21 -8.10
N LEU A 839 -5.59 -41.57 -6.84
CA LEU A 839 -4.57 -42.58 -6.45
C LEU A 839 -4.89 -43.95 -7.05
N ALA A 840 -6.15 -44.39 -7.04
CA ALA A 840 -6.57 -45.65 -7.60
C ALA A 840 -6.33 -45.70 -9.13
N ILE A 841 -6.71 -44.68 -9.85
CA ILE A 841 -6.47 -44.57 -11.32
C ILE A 841 -4.98 -44.56 -11.62
N THR A 842 -4.20 -43.81 -10.86
CA THR A 842 -2.73 -43.75 -11.03
C THR A 842 -2.10 -45.10 -10.77
N ALA A 843 -2.48 -45.79 -9.68
CA ALA A 843 -2.01 -47.12 -9.34
C ALA A 843 -2.38 -48.12 -10.43
N PHE A 844 -3.61 -48.08 -10.94
CA PHE A 844 -4.06 -48.96 -12.02
C PHE A 844 -3.29 -48.67 -13.32
N GLY A 845 -3.01 -47.44 -13.66
CA GLY A 845 -2.16 -47.06 -14.82
C GLY A 845 -0.76 -47.64 -14.75
N TYR A 846 -0.11 -47.59 -13.58
CA TYR A 846 1.21 -48.19 -13.38
C TYR A 846 1.16 -49.72 -13.44
N PHE A 847 0.12 -50.35 -12.90
CA PHE A 847 -0.10 -51.76 -12.99
C PHE A 847 -0.33 -52.21 -14.44
N ALA A 848 -1.25 -51.54 -15.15
CA ALA A 848 -1.60 -51.86 -16.52
C ALA A 848 -0.40 -51.73 -17.49
N ALA A 849 0.45 -50.71 -17.26
CA ALA A 849 1.65 -50.45 -18.09
C ALA A 849 2.73 -51.57 -17.97
N ARG A 850 2.70 -52.34 -16.88
CA ARG A 850 3.72 -53.36 -16.57
C ARG A 850 3.19 -54.80 -16.57
N SER A 851 1.88 -54.96 -16.44
CA SER A 851 1.22 -56.24 -16.43
C SER A 851 1.25 -56.90 -17.82
N SER A 852 1.50 -58.21 -17.89
CA SER A 852 1.34 -59.05 -19.09
C SER A 852 -0.13 -59.45 -19.32
N CYS A 853 -1.05 -59.04 -18.49
CA CYS A 853 -2.47 -59.38 -18.57
C CYS A 853 -3.15 -58.70 -19.79
N ASN A 854 -3.80 -59.48 -20.66
CA ASN A 854 -4.50 -59.00 -21.83
C ASN A 854 -5.96 -58.56 -21.56
N HIS A 855 -6.52 -58.94 -20.43
CA HIS A 855 -7.92 -58.68 -20.04
C HIS A 855 -8.06 -57.65 -18.93
N LEU A 856 -7.40 -56.46 -19.09
CA LEU A 856 -7.40 -55.37 -18.11
C LEU A 856 -8.80 -54.88 -17.70
N TRP A 857 -9.80 -55.04 -18.57
CA TRP A 857 -11.20 -54.70 -18.28
C TRP A 857 -11.80 -55.44 -17.08
N ARG A 858 -11.27 -56.58 -16.70
CA ARG A 858 -11.72 -57.35 -15.53
C ARG A 858 -11.41 -56.65 -14.19
N TYR A 859 -10.40 -55.81 -14.19
CA TYR A 859 -9.99 -55.06 -12.99
C TYR A 859 -10.83 -53.81 -12.74
N VAL A 860 -11.55 -53.36 -13.76
CA VAL A 860 -12.28 -52.09 -13.73
C VAL A 860 -13.79 -52.33 -13.61
N PRO A 861 -14.46 -51.74 -12.60
CA PRO A 861 -15.89 -51.76 -12.50
C PRO A 861 -16.56 -50.90 -13.61
N GLU A 862 -17.76 -51.24 -14.02
CA GLU A 862 -18.52 -50.50 -15.03
C GLU A 862 -18.79 -49.03 -14.65
N ASP A 863 -18.83 -48.71 -13.34
CA ASP A 863 -19.08 -47.40 -12.77
C ASP A 863 -17.78 -46.61 -12.42
N ALA A 864 -16.64 -47.10 -12.91
CA ALA A 864 -15.37 -46.40 -12.66
C ALA A 864 -15.22 -45.16 -13.57
N ALA A 865 -14.74 -44.08 -12.98
CA ALA A 865 -14.41 -42.85 -13.70
C ALA A 865 -13.07 -42.99 -14.44
N LEU A 866 -13.08 -43.54 -15.64
CA LEU A 866 -11.89 -43.66 -16.49
C LEU A 866 -12.03 -42.82 -17.75
N SER A 867 -10.89 -42.39 -18.30
CA SER A 867 -10.83 -41.64 -19.56
C SER A 867 -11.09 -42.51 -20.81
N PHE A 868 -11.21 -43.85 -20.66
CA PHE A 868 -11.52 -44.80 -21.72
C PHE A 868 -12.64 -45.73 -21.30
N ASP A 869 -13.55 -45.97 -22.21
CA ASP A 869 -14.51 -47.07 -22.11
C ASP A 869 -13.79 -48.38 -22.51
N LEU A 870 -13.44 -49.17 -21.50
CA LEU A 870 -12.71 -50.42 -21.71
C LEU A 870 -13.52 -51.50 -22.45
N ALA A 871 -14.85 -51.41 -22.45
CA ALA A 871 -15.71 -52.33 -23.16
C ALA A 871 -15.70 -52.12 -24.68
N THR A 872 -15.61 -50.86 -25.08
CA THR A 872 -15.68 -50.46 -26.51
C THR A 872 -14.31 -50.06 -27.09
N GLY A 873 -13.29 -49.85 -26.25
CA GLY A 873 -11.96 -49.32 -26.62
C GLY A 873 -11.96 -47.89 -27.16
N LYS A 874 -13.09 -47.15 -26.98
CA LYS A 874 -13.22 -45.77 -27.41
C LYS A 874 -12.91 -44.83 -26.26
N GLU A 875 -12.54 -43.60 -26.61
CA GLU A 875 -12.44 -42.51 -25.62
C GLU A 875 -13.74 -42.39 -24.83
N ALA A 876 -13.66 -42.16 -23.56
CA ALA A 876 -14.80 -41.91 -22.71
C ALA A 876 -15.51 -40.65 -23.21
N ASP A 877 -16.86 -40.68 -23.12
CA ASP A 877 -17.69 -39.54 -23.47
C ASP A 877 -17.34 -38.36 -22.56
N GLU A 878 -16.66 -37.37 -23.10
CA GLU A 878 -16.18 -36.17 -22.38
C GLU A 878 -17.35 -35.37 -21.79
N GLU A 879 -18.49 -35.30 -22.51
CA GLU A 879 -19.67 -34.62 -22.01
C GLU A 879 -20.26 -35.34 -20.78
N ARG A 880 -20.32 -36.69 -20.83
CA ARG A 880 -20.74 -37.48 -19.68
C ARG A 880 -19.79 -37.33 -18.51
N PHE A 881 -18.48 -37.41 -18.74
CA PHE A 881 -17.46 -37.22 -17.69
C PHE A 881 -17.57 -35.82 -17.05
N MET A 882 -17.70 -34.78 -17.86
CA MET A 882 -17.88 -33.39 -17.37
C MET A 882 -19.20 -33.20 -16.61
N SER A 883 -20.26 -33.86 -17.05
CA SER A 883 -21.55 -33.86 -16.34
C SER A 883 -21.44 -34.58 -14.98
N ASP A 884 -20.76 -35.71 -14.91
CA ASP A 884 -20.57 -36.48 -13.69
C ASP A 884 -19.61 -35.71 -12.74
N LEU A 885 -18.53 -35.12 -13.26
CA LEU A 885 -17.63 -34.25 -12.51
C LEU A 885 -18.34 -33.03 -11.94
N LYS A 886 -19.16 -32.37 -12.74
CA LYS A 886 -19.98 -31.23 -12.28
C LYS A 886 -20.93 -31.65 -11.17
N THR A 887 -21.66 -32.78 -11.36
CA THR A 887 -22.56 -33.32 -10.35
C THR A 887 -21.81 -33.68 -9.06
N PHE A 888 -20.57 -34.18 -9.15
CA PHE A 888 -19.73 -34.46 -8.01
C PHE A 888 -19.31 -33.18 -7.31
N LEU A 889 -18.84 -32.17 -8.06
CA LEU A 889 -18.44 -30.87 -7.49
C LEU A 889 -19.63 -30.12 -6.87
N ASP A 890 -20.81 -30.21 -7.46
CA ASP A 890 -22.04 -29.63 -6.90
C ASP A 890 -22.42 -30.33 -5.58
N LYS A 891 -22.25 -31.65 -5.48
CA LYS A 891 -22.45 -32.40 -4.22
C LYS A 891 -21.43 -32.05 -3.17
N GLU A 892 -20.16 -31.93 -3.54
CA GLU A 892 -19.08 -31.49 -2.64
C GLU A 892 -19.29 -30.05 -2.18
N SER A 893 -19.75 -29.17 -3.06
CA SER A 893 -20.07 -27.77 -2.70
C SER A 893 -21.34 -27.63 -1.86
N ALA A 894 -22.28 -28.58 -1.98
CA ALA A 894 -23.48 -28.66 -1.16
C ALA A 894 -23.22 -29.36 0.20
N CYS A 895 -22.12 -30.11 0.35
CA CYS A 895 -21.65 -30.50 1.67
C CYS A 895 -21.55 -29.25 2.54
N PRO A 896 -22.17 -29.21 3.74
CA PRO A 896 -22.15 -28.02 4.57
C PRO A 896 -20.70 -27.59 4.66
N LYS A 897 -20.41 -26.40 4.11
CA LYS A 897 -19.10 -25.76 4.25
C LYS A 897 -18.84 -25.81 5.74
N ILE A 898 -17.96 -26.68 6.17
CA ILE A 898 -17.49 -26.71 7.54
C ILE A 898 -16.82 -25.35 7.68
N LYS A 899 -17.62 -24.36 8.12
CA LYS A 899 -17.04 -23.13 8.64
C LYS A 899 -16.03 -23.65 9.65
N PRO A 900 -14.75 -23.31 9.55
CA PRO A 900 -13.80 -23.70 10.59
C PRO A 900 -14.50 -23.33 11.89
N CYS A 901 -14.78 -24.36 12.71
CA CYS A 901 -15.51 -24.17 13.95
C CYS A 901 -14.79 -23.02 14.68
N PRO A 902 -15.49 -22.04 15.23
CA PRO A 902 -14.84 -20.98 16.03
C PRO A 902 -13.87 -21.58 17.04
N ASP A 903 -14.16 -22.77 17.54
CA ASP A 903 -13.26 -23.53 18.42
C ASP A 903 -11.97 -23.95 17.72
N THR A 904 -11.98 -24.28 16.44
CA THR A 904 -10.77 -24.64 15.69
C THR A 904 -9.88 -23.43 15.44
N VAL A 905 -10.48 -22.29 15.10
CA VAL A 905 -9.76 -21.01 14.93
C VAL A 905 -9.17 -20.57 16.26
N ASN A 906 -9.94 -20.66 17.35
CA ASN A 906 -9.47 -20.36 18.70
C ASN A 906 -8.35 -21.30 19.14
N MET A 907 -8.43 -22.60 18.80
CA MET A 907 -7.38 -23.59 19.10
C MET A 907 -6.05 -23.22 18.42
N PHE A 908 -6.06 -22.81 17.15
CA PHE A 908 -4.85 -22.39 16.44
C PHE A 908 -4.28 -21.07 16.99
N ALA A 909 -5.14 -20.13 17.39
CA ALA A 909 -4.71 -18.92 18.07
C ALA A 909 -4.10 -19.23 19.45
N MET A 910 -4.68 -20.18 20.18
CA MET A 910 -4.12 -20.65 21.47
C MET A 910 -2.77 -21.36 21.29
N ASP A 911 -2.57 -22.15 20.23
CA ASP A 911 -1.28 -22.78 19.92
C ASP A 911 -0.17 -21.73 19.74
N GLY A 912 -0.46 -20.66 18.94
CA GLY A 912 0.47 -19.56 18.73
C GLY A 912 0.78 -18.80 20.03
N GLN A 913 -0.24 -18.52 20.84
CA GLN A 913 -0.07 -17.84 22.12
C GLN A 913 0.72 -18.70 23.13
N MET A 914 0.46 -20.02 23.17
CA MET A 914 1.22 -20.95 23.99
C MET A 914 2.70 -21.00 23.59
N LEU A 915 3.02 -20.99 22.31
CA LEU A 915 4.40 -20.91 21.83
C LEU A 915 5.07 -19.61 22.25
N LYS A 916 4.37 -18.48 22.15
CA LYS A 916 4.86 -17.17 22.59
C LYS A 916 5.15 -17.14 24.09
N GLU A 917 4.26 -17.71 24.91
CA GLU A 917 4.46 -17.80 26.37
C GLU A 917 5.61 -18.74 26.73
N THR A 918 5.75 -19.88 26.03
CA THR A 918 6.85 -20.82 26.23
C THR A 918 8.19 -20.19 25.86
N LEU A 919 8.26 -19.47 24.73
CA LEU A 919 9.44 -18.73 24.31
C LEU A 919 9.84 -17.65 25.32
N LYS A 920 8.85 -16.96 25.88
CA LYS A 920 9.07 -15.96 26.94
C LYS A 920 9.65 -16.61 28.19
N LYS A 921 9.13 -17.77 28.61
CA LYS A 921 9.68 -18.54 29.75
C LYS A 921 11.13 -18.96 29.50
N ILE A 922 11.47 -19.41 28.29
CA ILE A 922 12.83 -19.78 27.91
C ILE A 922 13.75 -18.56 27.99
N LYS A 923 13.35 -17.40 27.45
CA LYS A 923 14.10 -16.14 27.54
C LYS A 923 14.29 -15.70 29.00
N ASP A 924 13.29 -15.85 29.86
CA ASP A 924 13.38 -15.50 31.29
C ASP A 924 14.31 -16.45 32.08
N VAL A 925 14.42 -17.72 31.69
CA VAL A 925 15.38 -18.70 32.27
C VAL A 925 16.80 -18.35 31.86
N ASP A 926 17.05 -18.00 30.59
CA ASP A 926 18.37 -17.58 30.11
C ASP A 926 18.86 -16.31 30.83
N LEU A 927 17.97 -15.36 31.07
CA LEU A 927 18.27 -14.15 31.85
C LEU A 927 18.60 -14.47 33.32
N LYS A 928 17.92 -15.46 33.95
CA LYS A 928 18.19 -15.86 35.33
C LYS A 928 19.50 -16.65 35.45
N LEU A 929 19.88 -17.43 34.46
CA LEU A 929 21.17 -18.13 34.40
C LEU A 929 22.33 -17.19 34.23
N MET A 930 22.17 -16.03 33.54
CA MET A 930 23.19 -14.97 33.43
C MET A 930 23.34 -14.13 34.70
N VAL A 931 22.38 -14.15 35.61
CA VAL A 931 22.39 -13.35 36.85
C VAL A 931 23.01 -14.11 38.07
N CYS A 932 23.33 -15.40 37.94
CA CYS A 932 23.81 -16.25 39.04
C CYS A 932 25.34 -16.36 39.17
N ASP A 933 26.16 -15.44 38.63
CA ASP A 933 27.59 -15.36 38.96
C ASP A 933 27.91 -13.99 39.55
N PRO A 934 28.08 -13.84 40.87
CA PRO A 934 28.58 -12.62 41.45
C PRO A 934 30.12 -12.68 41.55
N MET A 935 30.81 -12.26 40.52
CA MET A 935 32.21 -11.83 40.65
C MET A 935 32.28 -10.34 40.31
N GLU A 936 32.68 -9.61 41.29
CA GLU A 936 33.03 -8.19 41.23
C GLU A 936 33.95 -7.89 40.04
N VAL A 937 33.58 -6.98 39.15
CA VAL A 937 34.51 -6.11 38.44
C VAL A 937 33.82 -4.83 38.00
N ASP A 938 34.35 -3.73 38.43
CA ASP A 938 34.32 -2.35 37.99
C ASP A 938 33.29 -1.82 36.98
N ASN A 939 32.68 -0.75 37.44
CA ASN A 939 31.91 0.22 36.66
C ASN A 939 32.68 0.75 35.44
N GLU A 940 32.41 0.19 34.26
CA GLU A 940 32.58 0.92 33.01
C GLU A 940 31.30 0.87 32.20
N LYS A 941 30.82 2.05 31.83
CA LYS A 941 29.67 2.34 31.00
C LYS A 941 29.69 1.50 29.72
N GLN A 942 28.81 0.51 29.60
CA GLN A 942 28.63 -0.19 28.35
C GLN A 942 27.93 0.73 27.34
N PRO A 943 28.55 0.99 26.16
CA PRO A 943 27.88 1.65 25.07
C PRO A 943 26.90 0.68 24.40
N ASN A 944 25.70 1.18 24.10
CA ASN A 944 24.71 0.52 23.25
C ASN A 944 25.37 -0.19 22.06
N ARG A 945 25.36 -1.50 22.06
CA ARG A 945 25.77 -2.32 20.90
C ARG A 945 24.74 -2.17 19.79
N LYS A 946 24.89 -1.12 18.97
CA LYS A 946 24.32 -1.10 17.62
C LYS A 946 24.95 -2.28 16.86
N ARG A 947 24.13 -3.24 16.42
CA ARG A 947 24.57 -4.31 15.51
C ARG A 947 25.02 -3.63 14.22
N LYS A 948 26.33 -3.46 14.04
CA LYS A 948 26.91 -2.95 12.78
C LYS A 948 26.96 -4.11 11.81
N PHE A 949 26.45 -3.88 10.60
CA PHE A 949 26.81 -4.72 9.45
C PHE A 949 28.34 -4.88 9.37
N PRO A 950 28.87 -6.04 8.96
CA PRO A 950 30.31 -6.21 8.80
C PRO A 950 30.86 -5.06 7.96
N ASN A 951 31.88 -4.37 8.44
CA ASN A 951 32.49 -3.20 7.79
C ASN A 951 32.85 -3.42 6.30
N ARG A 952 33.05 -4.69 5.90
CA ARG A 952 33.33 -5.08 4.52
C ARG A 952 32.09 -4.99 3.60
N VAL A 953 30.89 -5.32 4.11
CA VAL A 953 29.64 -5.21 3.35
C VAL A 953 29.26 -3.74 3.17
N THR A 954 29.38 -2.94 4.22
CA THR A 954 29.14 -1.48 4.18
C THR A 954 30.06 -0.81 3.16
N LYS A 955 31.35 -1.18 3.17
CA LYS A 955 32.33 -0.63 2.22
C LYS A 955 32.09 -1.09 0.78
N GLY A 956 31.59 -2.32 0.57
CA GLY A 956 31.18 -2.84 -0.73
C GLY A 956 29.95 -2.11 -1.29
N VAL A 957 28.98 -1.82 -0.46
CA VAL A 957 27.78 -1.05 -0.84
C VAL A 957 28.13 0.42 -1.14
N GLU A 958 29.04 1.02 -0.40
CA GLU A 958 29.55 2.38 -0.70
C GLU A 958 30.29 2.43 -2.04
N LEU A 959 31.15 1.46 -2.33
CA LEU A 959 31.86 1.36 -3.61
C LEU A 959 30.93 1.11 -4.78
N LEU A 960 29.88 0.30 -4.61
CA LEU A 960 28.83 0.09 -5.61
C LEU A 960 28.04 1.40 -5.86
N ARG A 961 27.66 2.11 -4.82
CA ARG A 961 26.99 3.41 -4.92
C ARG A 961 27.82 4.45 -5.66
N ASP A 962 29.10 4.55 -5.28
CA ASP A 962 30.03 5.50 -5.92
C ASP A 962 30.31 5.12 -7.37
N GLY A 963 30.45 3.82 -7.69
CA GLY A 963 30.55 3.31 -9.05
C GLY A 963 29.31 3.62 -9.91
N MET A 964 28.11 3.45 -9.35
CA MET A 964 26.85 3.81 -10.02
C MET A 964 26.71 5.32 -10.26
N LYS A 965 27.22 6.15 -9.34
CA LYS A 965 27.24 7.59 -9.50
C LYS A 965 28.19 8.02 -10.64
N VAL A 966 29.39 7.47 -10.69
CA VAL A 966 30.37 7.72 -11.78
C VAL A 966 29.82 7.25 -13.14
N MET A 967 29.11 6.12 -13.18
CA MET A 967 28.44 5.66 -14.41
C MET A 967 27.28 6.57 -14.81
N GLY A 968 26.52 7.10 -13.84
CA GLY A 968 25.43 8.06 -14.09
C GLY A 968 25.95 9.39 -14.64
N ASP A 969 27.05 9.88 -14.12
CA ASP A 969 27.71 11.11 -14.58
C ASP A 969 28.30 10.91 -16.00
N ALA A 970 28.94 9.77 -16.27
CA ALA A 970 29.44 9.41 -17.59
C ALA A 970 28.34 9.22 -18.65
N LEU A 971 27.16 8.69 -18.27
CA LEU A 971 25.97 8.58 -19.12
C LEU A 971 25.37 9.96 -19.48
N SER A 972 25.47 10.94 -18.58
CA SER A 972 25.03 12.30 -18.86
C SER A 972 25.98 13.04 -19.80
N GLU A 973 27.30 12.82 -19.70
CA GLU A 973 28.30 13.31 -20.64
C GLU A 973 28.17 12.64 -22.03
N TRP A 974 27.85 11.34 -22.06
CA TRP A 974 27.68 10.58 -23.29
C TRP A 974 26.46 11.02 -24.12
N LYS A 975 25.39 11.47 -23.50
CA LYS A 975 24.23 12.04 -24.22
C LYS A 975 24.54 13.31 -24.98
N HIS A 976 25.64 13.96 -24.72
CA HIS A 976 26.05 15.23 -25.35
C HIS A 976 27.14 15.08 -26.45
N ASN A 977 27.77 13.90 -26.55
CA ASN A 977 28.84 13.67 -27.52
C ASN A 977 28.52 12.40 -28.37
N HIS A 978 28.36 12.58 -29.67
CA HIS A 978 28.23 11.48 -30.65
C HIS A 978 29.55 10.69 -30.77
N PHE A 979 29.64 9.56 -30.04
CA PHE A 979 30.75 8.60 -30.24
C PHE A 979 30.25 7.32 -30.91
N ASP A 980 31.17 6.67 -31.67
CA ASP A 980 30.92 5.45 -32.43
C ASP A 980 30.63 4.27 -31.48
N SER A 981 29.49 3.59 -31.71
CA SER A 981 28.76 2.84 -30.63
C SER A 981 29.16 1.37 -30.47
N THR A 982 29.97 0.78 -31.36
CA THR A 982 30.20 -0.68 -31.42
C THR A 982 31.26 -1.20 -30.44
N ASP A 983 32.42 -0.53 -30.35
CA ASP A 983 33.55 -0.94 -29.47
C ASP A 983 33.25 -0.71 -27.96
N ILE A 984 32.44 0.28 -27.64
CA ILE A 984 32.05 0.61 -26.27
C ILE A 984 30.96 -0.35 -25.76
N ARG A 985 30.06 -0.79 -26.66
CA ARG A 985 28.99 -1.75 -26.31
C ARG A 985 29.56 -3.11 -25.89
N ASP A 986 30.59 -3.61 -26.63
CA ASP A 986 31.17 -4.91 -26.32
C ASP A 986 32.01 -4.87 -25.04
N LYS A 987 32.75 -3.78 -24.79
CA LYS A 987 33.48 -3.56 -23.54
C LYS A 987 32.53 -3.35 -22.36
N PHE A 988 31.42 -2.65 -22.54
CA PHE A 988 30.41 -2.43 -21.53
C PHE A 988 29.67 -3.73 -21.16
N LEU A 989 29.31 -4.55 -22.17
CA LEU A 989 28.69 -5.85 -21.93
C LEU A 989 29.62 -6.83 -21.22
N THR A 990 30.93 -6.80 -21.55
CA THR A 990 31.94 -7.64 -20.90
C THR A 990 32.16 -7.22 -19.45
N HIS A 991 32.17 -5.91 -19.14
CA HIS A 991 32.32 -5.42 -17.78
C HIS A 991 31.05 -5.59 -16.97
N PHE A 992 29.85 -5.52 -17.61
CA PHE A 992 28.56 -5.77 -16.95
C PHE A 992 28.38 -7.25 -16.61
N SER A 993 28.77 -8.15 -17.52
CA SER A 993 28.83 -9.58 -17.25
C SER A 993 29.79 -9.92 -16.12
N HIS A 994 30.94 -9.26 -16.07
CA HIS A 994 31.90 -9.42 -14.96
C HIS A 994 31.39 -8.84 -13.64
N LEU A 995 30.61 -7.75 -13.67
CA LEU A 995 29.93 -7.19 -12.50
C LEU A 995 28.82 -8.11 -12.00
N GLU A 996 28.06 -8.71 -12.92
CA GLU A 996 27.02 -9.70 -12.62
C GLU A 996 27.63 -10.96 -12.00
N ASP A 997 28.77 -11.44 -12.51
CA ASP A 997 29.53 -12.55 -11.92
C ASP A 997 30.06 -12.21 -10.54
N VAL A 998 30.59 -10.99 -10.33
CA VAL A 998 31.09 -10.54 -9.02
C VAL A 998 29.94 -10.36 -8.03
N VAL A 999 28.81 -9.81 -8.45
CA VAL A 999 27.60 -9.69 -7.60
C VAL A 999 27.03 -11.07 -7.26
N THR A 1000 27.01 -11.98 -8.23
CA THR A 1000 26.58 -13.36 -8.02
C THR A 1000 27.55 -14.11 -7.09
N GLN A 1001 28.86 -13.90 -7.23
CA GLN A 1001 29.85 -14.43 -6.30
C GLN A 1001 29.77 -13.78 -4.91
N LEU A 1002 29.50 -12.48 -4.80
CA LEU A 1002 29.28 -11.81 -3.51
C LEU A 1002 28.00 -12.31 -2.85
N VAL A 1003 26.93 -12.55 -3.60
CA VAL A 1003 25.70 -13.17 -3.10
C VAL A 1003 25.96 -14.61 -2.68
N SER A 1004 26.69 -15.41 -3.48
CA SER A 1004 27.06 -16.79 -3.15
C SER A 1004 28.06 -16.87 -1.98
N LEU A 1005 28.93 -15.87 -1.80
CA LEU A 1005 29.82 -15.75 -0.64
C LEU A 1005 29.07 -15.26 0.60
N ALA A 1006 28.03 -14.44 0.45
CA ALA A 1006 27.12 -14.12 1.53
C ALA A 1006 26.23 -15.32 1.89
N ASP A 1007 25.94 -16.20 0.94
CA ASP A 1007 25.24 -17.48 1.16
C ASP A 1007 26.17 -18.59 1.71
N SER A 1008 27.48 -18.44 1.56
CA SER A 1008 28.49 -19.43 2.02
C SER A 1008 29.28 -18.98 3.28
N GLY A 1009 29.06 -17.82 3.81
CA GLY A 1009 29.66 -17.28 5.03
C GLY A 1009 28.59 -17.08 6.09
#